data_6ad3023d979e9116361387f70064dac2
#
_entry.id   6ad3023d979e9116361387f70064dac2
#
_cell.length_a   1.000
_cell.length_b   1.000
_cell.length_c   1.000
_cell.angle_alpha   90.00
_cell.angle_beta   90.00
_cell.angle_gamma   90.00
#
_symmetry.space_group_name_H-M   'P 1'
#
loop_
_entity.id
_entity.type
_entity.pdbx_description
1 polymer ?
#
loop_
_entity_poly.entity_id
_entity_poly.type
_entity_poly.pdbx_seq_one_letter_code
_entity_poly.pdbx_strand_id
1 'polypeptide(L)'
;MTIRRLSFIPIFALVAVLAALTSGSAHAAPNTPDPATGFLLNGRQLTPQGAQVRLGNFPTGGAVTADGRFLWTVSAGLGANDIRIVDTVRRRVIQTIPIPGASGGVALDSRHRLAYVSGITVSRWWPTQATLPGAAGNCILVYGWKAASGKARFLRVIPVPPQPGSLPVQAFPATTATNAWPQKLAVSPDGSRLLVPLNLADSAAVVDINEHDRVRYVRLASGAYPFGAAILPGGRTGLVSNEATGTVSVVALRTGVKRRDITVGPPLSHPQDIVVDRAGRRAYVALSALDEVVVIDLHHWRVERTISVGRSAGLGTMPVALAISPEGARLFVAESGADELAVLHLPSPMTRAGLTWTLVGRIPTTEDPHAVVTVAAQGGRAAQLMYVAARGVGVGPNPTGPVTTDPFDPIWWAFNPIAPTTDVFGPGSGVTYLAAMVRGQAGLMALPSDAQVKRLSPAATRQIHPLGAQKAPAGTPLRAGGPIKHVFFVVRENRDYDQVLGDIGRGNSDPHLTIFGQDVTPNLHALVTRFPLLDHVFANSEASIQGHFWTSAASVPDYVDRNWVQEYAARGRPNDFGVYAVTFPGNGFLFDQAERQHISYFNYGEIAGDQPTLGDRDRSPALLAEEQRVAANSDLGPGLTPGGTYPAVGGIGQVTGSDPANPLDGEIFDSSLPAGAPPGSYSRIDSFRARFESQLAANAVPAFNYLCMTGDHTRGTQTGFPIPTAMVADNDLALGQLVDLISRSKIWSSSAIFVVEDDSQDGADHVNAHRIPVAVISPYARKGAIIHRRYDLVSVVRSMELIMGMKALSLNDALATPMYEAFTSRPLNAAPVGAIPAKIDLLTRNTAAAPWAALSNRLPLGEVDAVPQGQLDAILWKSVHGANSTPPPAGPNAEKGQ
;
A
#
# COMPACT_ATOMS: atom_id res chain seq x y z
N MET A 1 48.70 -62.61 -21.64
CA MET A 1 47.34 -62.65 -22.18
C MET A 1 46.44 -61.84 -21.18
N THR A 2 46.28 -60.56 -21.43
CA THR A 2 45.63 -59.59 -20.45
C THR A 2 44.39 -59.01 -21.11
N ILE A 3 43.24 -59.40 -20.61
CA ILE A 3 41.95 -58.95 -21.10
C ILE A 3 41.60 -57.58 -20.41
N ARG A 4 41.49 -56.52 -21.18
CA ARG A 4 40.99 -55.19 -20.77
C ARG A 4 39.49 -55.28 -20.60
N ARG A 5 39.04 -54.92 -19.40
CA ARG A 5 37.60 -54.67 -19.13
C ARG A 5 37.21 -53.29 -19.69
N LEU A 6 36.26 -53.26 -20.62
CA LEU A 6 35.54 -52.10 -21.04
C LEU A 6 34.40 -51.79 -20.02
N SER A 7 34.41 -50.60 -19.45
CA SER A 7 33.34 -50.13 -18.58
C SER A 7 32.16 -49.62 -19.45
N PHE A 8 31.04 -50.26 -19.30
CA PHE A 8 29.75 -49.75 -19.83
C PHE A 8 29.27 -48.61 -18.97
N ILE A 9 29.13 -47.38 -19.52
CA ILE A 9 28.38 -46.26 -18.96
C ILE A 9 26.92 -46.47 -19.34
N PRO A 10 25.97 -46.43 -18.42
CA PRO A 10 24.59 -46.71 -18.75
C PRO A 10 23.97 -45.55 -19.51
N ILE A 11 23.46 -45.82 -20.68
CA ILE A 11 22.72 -44.94 -21.61
C ILE A 11 21.41 -44.43 -20.97
N PHE A 12 21.02 -44.90 -19.79
CA PHE A 12 19.80 -44.47 -19.08
C PHE A 12 19.83 -43.04 -18.56
N ALA A 13 20.98 -42.42 -18.35
CA ALA A 13 21.05 -41.04 -17.83
C ALA A 13 20.84 -39.99 -18.94
N LEU A 14 21.03 -40.31 -20.20
CA LEU A 14 20.85 -39.35 -21.30
C LEU A 14 19.40 -39.28 -21.81
N VAL A 15 18.63 -40.35 -21.63
CA VAL A 15 17.19 -40.36 -22.01
C VAL A 15 16.31 -39.61 -21.00
N ALA A 16 16.70 -39.60 -19.72
CA ALA A 16 15.97 -38.83 -18.69
C ALA A 16 16.17 -37.30 -18.82
N VAL A 17 17.31 -36.84 -19.31
CA VAL A 17 17.57 -35.41 -19.55
C VAL A 17 16.93 -34.91 -20.86
N LEU A 18 16.79 -35.74 -21.88
CA LEU A 18 16.07 -35.37 -23.10
C LEU A 18 14.55 -35.46 -22.96
N ALA A 19 14.02 -36.33 -22.09
CA ALA A 19 12.59 -36.40 -21.79
C ALA A 19 12.11 -35.20 -20.96
N ALA A 20 12.98 -34.55 -20.18
CA ALA A 20 12.69 -33.33 -19.46
C ALA A 20 12.65 -32.06 -20.35
N LEU A 21 13.10 -32.16 -21.60
CA LEU A 21 13.14 -31.04 -22.55
C LEU A 21 11.99 -31.07 -23.58
N THR A 22 11.15 -32.08 -23.60
CA THR A 22 10.08 -32.24 -24.62
C THR A 22 8.66 -32.41 -24.08
N SER A 23 8.47 -32.47 -22.78
CA SER A 23 7.15 -32.32 -22.19
C SER A 23 6.94 -30.85 -21.80
N GLY A 24 6.57 -30.02 -22.76
CA GLY A 24 5.92 -28.75 -22.51
C GLY A 24 4.53 -29.00 -21.88
N SER A 25 4.48 -29.54 -20.67
CA SER A 25 3.30 -29.42 -19.83
C SER A 25 3.10 -27.93 -19.59
N ALA A 26 2.04 -27.37 -20.18
CA ALA A 26 1.55 -26.06 -19.77
C ALA A 26 1.32 -26.18 -18.27
N HIS A 27 2.24 -25.71 -17.46
CA HIS A 27 2.05 -25.62 -16.02
C HIS A 27 0.84 -24.73 -15.83
N ALA A 28 -0.17 -25.23 -15.16
CA ALA A 28 -1.29 -24.39 -14.74
C ALA A 28 -0.70 -23.17 -14.01
N ALA A 29 -1.23 -21.97 -14.30
CA ALA A 29 -0.77 -20.76 -13.62
C ALA A 29 -0.89 -20.97 -12.11
N PRO A 30 0.09 -20.54 -11.30
CA PRO A 30 0.04 -20.69 -9.87
C PRO A 30 -1.17 -19.94 -9.31
N ASN A 31 -1.83 -20.50 -8.32
CA ASN A 31 -3.03 -19.93 -7.70
C ASN A 31 -2.70 -19.23 -6.37
N THR A 32 -1.59 -19.57 -5.75
CA THR A 32 -1.20 -19.05 -4.44
C THR A 32 0.03 -18.16 -4.57
N PRO A 33 0.00 -16.92 -4.08
CA PRO A 33 1.18 -16.06 -4.00
C PRO A 33 2.29 -16.73 -3.20
N ASP A 34 3.53 -16.63 -3.69
CA ASP A 34 4.66 -17.33 -3.09
C ASP A 34 5.94 -16.49 -3.17
N PRO A 35 6.44 -15.98 -2.02
CA PRO A 35 7.69 -15.23 -1.95
C PRO A 35 8.91 -16.00 -2.43
N ALA A 36 8.91 -17.33 -2.31
CA ALA A 36 10.04 -18.15 -2.74
C ALA A 36 10.20 -18.14 -4.27
N THR A 37 9.10 -18.02 -4.98
CA THR A 37 9.10 -17.95 -6.46
C THR A 37 8.94 -16.53 -6.98
N GLY A 38 8.56 -15.56 -6.14
CA GLY A 38 8.24 -14.19 -6.53
C GLY A 38 6.93 -14.08 -7.29
N PHE A 39 5.97 -14.96 -7.02
CA PHE A 39 4.61 -14.85 -7.51
C PHE A 39 3.79 -14.00 -6.57
N LEU A 40 3.30 -12.84 -7.05
CA LEU A 40 2.68 -11.80 -6.25
C LEU A 40 1.15 -11.96 -6.12
N LEU A 41 0.56 -11.22 -5.18
CA LEU A 41 -0.87 -11.14 -4.91
C LEU A 41 -1.71 -10.82 -6.15
N ASN A 42 -1.25 -9.86 -6.94
CA ASN A 42 -1.89 -9.42 -8.19
C ASN A 42 -1.69 -10.40 -9.37
N GLY A 43 -1.06 -11.55 -9.12
CA GLY A 43 -0.81 -12.59 -10.11
C GLY A 43 0.37 -12.32 -11.03
N ARG A 44 1.16 -11.30 -10.77
CA ARG A 44 2.39 -11.02 -11.49
C ARG A 44 3.49 -12.01 -11.07
N GLN A 45 4.32 -12.40 -12.03
CA GLN A 45 5.51 -13.21 -11.78
C GLN A 45 6.74 -12.34 -11.90
N LEU A 46 7.42 -12.08 -10.80
CA LEU A 46 8.65 -11.30 -10.81
C LEU A 46 9.79 -12.02 -11.52
N THR A 47 10.56 -11.25 -12.29
CA THR A 47 11.77 -11.71 -13.01
C THR A 47 12.91 -10.70 -12.85
N PRO A 48 13.24 -10.32 -11.59
CA PRO A 48 14.13 -9.19 -11.31
C PRO A 48 15.52 -9.42 -11.88
N GLN A 49 16.15 -8.35 -12.34
CA GLN A 49 17.49 -8.40 -12.91
C GLN A 49 18.55 -7.99 -11.89
N GLY A 50 19.74 -8.59 -12.06
CA GLY A 50 20.87 -8.38 -11.15
C GLY A 50 20.90 -9.34 -9.96
N ALA A 51 21.93 -9.23 -9.15
CA ALA A 51 22.05 -9.97 -7.91
C ALA A 51 21.14 -9.32 -6.85
N GLN A 52 20.26 -10.11 -6.24
CA GLN A 52 19.33 -9.64 -5.23
C GLN A 52 19.98 -9.71 -3.84
N VAL A 53 19.85 -8.65 -3.06
CA VAL A 53 20.29 -8.57 -1.67
C VAL A 53 19.09 -8.21 -0.80
N ARG A 54 18.74 -9.08 0.14
CA ARG A 54 17.64 -8.84 1.08
C ARG A 54 17.95 -7.64 1.99
N LEU A 55 16.98 -6.78 2.17
CA LEU A 55 17.05 -5.58 3.00
C LEU A 55 16.10 -5.66 4.21
N GLY A 56 15.89 -4.55 4.90
CA GLY A 56 14.96 -4.43 6.02
C GLY A 56 13.51 -4.26 5.59
N ASN A 57 12.69 -3.88 6.56
CA ASN A 57 11.28 -3.65 6.36
C ASN A 57 11.05 -2.33 5.61
N PHE A 58 10.45 -2.41 4.45
CA PHE A 58 10.01 -1.29 3.61
C PHE A 58 11.10 -0.23 3.33
N PRO A 59 12.22 -0.57 2.67
CA PRO A 59 13.27 0.39 2.36
C PRO A 59 12.84 1.33 1.21
N THR A 60 12.76 2.61 1.51
CA THR A 60 12.36 3.67 0.55
C THR A 60 13.51 4.60 0.14
N GLY A 61 14.71 4.40 0.71
CA GLY A 61 15.87 5.23 0.40
C GLY A 61 17.10 4.44 -0.02
N GLY A 62 17.87 5.02 -0.95
CA GLY A 62 19.13 4.43 -1.38
C GLY A 62 20.12 5.46 -1.89
N ALA A 63 21.38 5.34 -1.47
CA ALA A 63 22.51 6.14 -1.97
C ALA A 63 23.79 5.29 -2.00
N VAL A 64 24.65 5.52 -2.98
CA VAL A 64 25.88 4.75 -3.15
C VAL A 64 27.11 5.62 -2.99
N THR A 65 28.19 5.09 -2.37
CA THR A 65 29.47 5.79 -2.29
C THR A 65 30.05 6.06 -3.69
N ALA A 66 30.79 7.16 -3.84
CA ALA A 66 31.32 7.58 -5.14
C ALA A 66 32.18 6.51 -5.84
N ASP A 67 32.81 5.59 -5.05
CA ASP A 67 33.54 4.45 -5.56
C ASP A 67 32.66 3.25 -5.92
N GLY A 68 31.35 3.36 -5.73
CA GLY A 68 30.35 2.32 -6.01
C GLY A 68 30.44 1.09 -5.12
N ARG A 69 31.23 1.15 -4.03
CA ARG A 69 31.50 -0.04 -3.24
C ARG A 69 30.43 -0.30 -2.17
N PHE A 70 29.83 0.75 -1.64
CA PHE A 70 28.87 0.61 -0.55
C PHE A 70 27.56 1.31 -0.90
N LEU A 71 26.50 0.51 -1.00
CA LEU A 71 25.14 1.01 -1.12
C LEU A 71 24.55 1.13 0.29
N TRP A 72 24.10 2.32 0.64
CA TRP A 72 23.37 2.62 1.85
C TRP A 72 21.88 2.58 1.53
N THR A 73 21.12 1.85 2.32
CA THR A 73 19.66 1.80 2.21
C THR A 73 19.04 2.17 3.55
N VAL A 74 17.85 2.77 3.50
CA VAL A 74 17.13 3.20 4.68
C VAL A 74 15.76 2.53 4.67
N SER A 75 15.50 1.70 5.67
CA SER A 75 14.22 1.04 5.89
C SER A 75 13.33 1.95 6.73
N ALA A 76 12.16 2.25 6.19
CA ALA A 76 11.15 3.14 6.78
C ALA A 76 9.86 2.35 7.13
N GLY A 77 10.01 1.12 7.60
CA GLY A 77 8.91 0.21 7.82
C GLY A 77 8.18 0.38 9.14
N LEU A 78 7.23 -0.52 9.36
CA LEU A 78 6.36 -0.55 10.54
C LEU A 78 7.16 -0.72 11.84
N GLY A 79 7.99 -1.76 11.88
CA GLY A 79 8.75 -2.15 13.06
C GLY A 79 10.06 -1.38 13.21
N ALA A 80 11.18 -2.12 13.25
CA ALA A 80 12.50 -1.52 13.37
C ALA A 80 12.86 -0.77 12.07
N ASN A 81 13.12 0.52 12.21
CA ASN A 81 13.76 1.27 11.15
C ASN A 81 15.28 1.08 11.23
N ASP A 82 15.92 0.91 10.09
CA ASP A 82 17.36 0.67 10.04
C ASP A 82 18.02 1.31 8.82
N ILE A 83 19.32 1.45 8.93
CA ILE A 83 20.21 1.71 7.82
C ILE A 83 20.95 0.40 7.53
N ARG A 84 20.88 -0.09 6.27
CA ARG A 84 21.69 -1.24 5.85
C ARG A 84 22.76 -0.81 4.88
N ILE A 85 23.99 -1.20 5.17
CA ILE A 85 25.14 -0.96 4.29
C ILE A 85 25.44 -2.23 3.54
N VAL A 86 25.28 -2.21 2.22
CA VAL A 86 25.53 -3.34 1.32
C VAL A 86 26.91 -3.18 0.70
N ASP A 87 27.78 -4.19 0.83
CA ASP A 87 28.99 -4.32 0.03
C ASP A 87 28.57 -4.82 -1.36
N THR A 88 28.63 -3.96 -2.35
CA THR A 88 28.18 -4.23 -3.73
C THR A 88 29.02 -5.27 -4.44
N VAL A 89 30.29 -5.45 -4.03
CA VAL A 89 31.21 -6.47 -4.56
C VAL A 89 30.89 -7.84 -3.98
N ARG A 90 30.70 -7.90 -2.65
CA ARG A 90 30.35 -9.14 -1.94
C ARG A 90 28.86 -9.47 -2.03
N ARG A 91 28.04 -8.51 -2.50
CA ARG A 91 26.59 -8.62 -2.67
C ARG A 91 25.90 -9.06 -1.37
N ARG A 92 26.25 -8.42 -0.27
CA ARG A 92 25.65 -8.70 1.04
C ARG A 92 25.65 -7.49 1.95
N VAL A 93 24.72 -7.47 2.88
CA VAL A 93 24.71 -6.51 4.00
C VAL A 93 25.95 -6.77 4.86
N ILE A 94 26.71 -5.73 5.16
CA ILE A 94 27.89 -5.76 6.00
C ILE A 94 27.68 -5.07 7.35
N GLN A 95 26.63 -4.27 7.45
CA GLN A 95 26.22 -3.61 8.68
C GLN A 95 24.74 -3.25 8.61
N THR A 96 24.04 -3.55 9.71
CA THR A 96 22.70 -3.04 10.00
C THR A 96 22.82 -2.09 11.19
N ILE A 97 22.22 -0.89 11.08
CA ILE A 97 22.25 0.15 12.10
C ILE A 97 20.80 0.51 12.43
N PRO A 98 20.30 0.12 13.60
CA PRO A 98 18.96 0.51 14.02
C PRO A 98 18.90 2.03 14.27
N ILE A 99 17.77 2.63 13.89
CA ILE A 99 17.50 4.05 14.08
C ILE A 99 16.09 4.25 14.66
N PRO A 100 15.84 5.37 15.37
CA PRO A 100 14.53 5.60 15.99
C PRO A 100 13.37 5.61 15.00
N GLY A 101 13.57 6.26 13.86
CA GLY A 101 12.62 6.35 12.78
C GLY A 101 13.25 7.02 11.56
N ALA A 102 12.77 6.68 10.38
CA ALA A 102 13.25 7.22 9.10
C ALA A 102 12.10 7.43 8.11
N SER A 103 12.25 8.41 7.24
CA SER A 103 11.37 8.69 6.11
C SER A 103 12.00 8.36 4.74
N GLY A 104 13.09 7.62 4.72
CA GLY A 104 13.76 7.17 3.51
C GLY A 104 14.85 8.08 2.95
N GLY A 105 14.98 9.32 3.41
CA GLY A 105 16.00 10.23 2.91
C GLY A 105 17.43 9.81 3.30
N VAL A 106 18.35 9.68 2.33
CA VAL A 106 19.78 9.42 2.55
C VAL A 106 20.63 10.11 1.50
N ALA A 107 21.68 10.82 1.93
CA ALA A 107 22.68 11.43 1.06
C ALA A 107 24.10 11.17 1.58
N LEU A 108 25.04 10.96 0.67
CA LEU A 108 26.43 10.64 0.99
C LEU A 108 27.38 11.73 0.50
N ASP A 109 28.15 12.29 1.42
CA ASP A 109 29.34 13.05 1.09
C ASP A 109 30.56 12.13 1.10
N SER A 110 30.86 11.57 -0.06
CA SER A 110 31.98 10.64 -0.20
C SER A 110 33.35 11.29 0.00
N ARG A 111 33.47 12.60 -0.16
CA ARG A 111 34.72 13.33 0.05
C ARG A 111 35.10 13.38 1.53
N HIS A 112 34.13 13.74 2.38
CA HIS A 112 34.34 13.83 3.84
C HIS A 112 33.93 12.53 4.56
N ARG A 113 33.37 11.54 3.83
CA ARG A 113 32.88 10.26 4.35
C ARG A 113 31.78 10.44 5.39
N LEU A 114 30.83 11.31 5.08
CA LEU A 114 29.66 11.60 5.90
C LEU A 114 28.38 11.15 5.21
N ALA A 115 27.55 10.46 5.95
CA ALA A 115 26.20 10.11 5.52
C ALA A 115 25.18 10.89 6.35
N TYR A 116 24.17 11.41 5.66
CA TYR A 116 23.06 12.15 6.24
C TYR A 116 21.78 11.37 5.99
N VAL A 117 21.01 11.12 7.04
CA VAL A 117 19.78 10.34 6.98
C VAL A 117 18.64 11.11 7.64
N SER A 118 17.51 11.21 6.96
CA SER A 118 16.31 11.85 7.48
C SER A 118 15.72 11.04 8.62
N GLY A 119 15.69 11.62 9.82
CA GLY A 119 15.20 11.00 11.06
C GLY A 119 13.82 11.55 11.45
N ILE A 120 12.94 10.66 11.83
CA ILE A 120 11.61 10.96 12.36
C ILE A 120 11.44 10.37 13.75
N THR A 121 10.28 10.56 14.37
CA THR A 121 10.01 10.06 15.72
C THR A 121 10.10 8.53 15.80
N VAL A 122 10.48 8.04 16.96
CA VAL A 122 10.37 6.62 17.30
C VAL A 122 8.89 6.21 17.31
N SER A 123 8.62 4.98 16.94
CA SER A 123 7.27 4.43 17.08
C SER A 123 6.80 4.49 18.54
N ARG A 124 5.56 4.95 18.74
CA ARG A 124 4.93 4.91 20.07
C ARG A 124 4.68 3.48 20.54
N TRP A 125 4.45 2.56 19.61
CA TRP A 125 4.22 1.15 19.91
C TRP A 125 5.52 0.38 20.22
N TRP A 126 6.66 0.84 19.68
CA TRP A 126 7.97 0.23 19.86
C TRP A 126 9.02 1.25 20.32
N PRO A 127 8.84 1.91 21.48
CA PRO A 127 9.70 3.03 21.88
C PRO A 127 11.15 2.64 22.20
N THR A 128 11.42 1.35 22.37
CA THR A 128 12.73 0.84 22.77
C THR A 128 13.62 0.36 21.62
N GLN A 129 13.15 0.40 20.38
CA GLN A 129 13.87 -0.16 19.24
C GLN A 129 15.25 0.43 18.99
N ALA A 130 15.39 1.73 19.09
CA ALA A 130 16.68 2.40 19.04
C ALA A 130 16.63 3.76 19.71
N THR A 131 17.61 4.06 20.51
CA THR A 131 17.80 5.40 21.08
C THR A 131 19.11 5.98 20.57
N LEU A 132 19.08 7.19 20.03
CA LEU A 132 20.26 7.95 19.64
C LEU A 132 20.25 9.26 20.41
N PRO A 133 21.36 9.68 21.03
CA PRO A 133 21.41 10.94 21.76
C PRO A 133 21.00 12.13 20.90
N GLY A 134 19.99 12.88 21.35
CA GLY A 134 19.47 14.05 20.66
C GLY A 134 18.50 13.78 19.51
N ALA A 135 18.20 12.53 19.17
CA ALA A 135 17.26 12.16 18.09
C ALA A 135 15.83 12.04 18.64
N ALA A 136 15.23 13.17 18.98
CA ALA A 136 13.83 13.25 19.45
C ALA A 136 12.82 13.43 18.29
N GLY A 137 13.07 12.84 17.14
CA GLY A 137 12.27 13.03 15.91
C GLY A 137 12.78 14.20 15.06
N ASN A 138 12.15 14.46 13.94
CA ASN A 138 12.40 15.61 13.04
C ASN A 138 13.87 16.10 13.01
N CYS A 139 14.77 15.25 12.53
CA CYS A 139 16.20 15.52 12.59
C CYS A 139 16.92 14.92 11.37
N ILE A 140 18.19 15.22 11.25
CA ILE A 140 19.11 14.58 10.33
C ILE A 140 20.13 13.83 11.16
N LEU A 141 20.21 12.52 10.98
CA LEU A 141 21.19 11.65 11.61
C LEU A 141 22.50 11.70 10.79
N VAL A 142 23.61 11.98 11.43
CA VAL A 142 24.91 12.07 10.76
C VAL A 142 25.82 10.91 11.16
N TYR A 143 26.29 10.20 10.15
CA TYR A 143 27.23 9.07 10.31
C TYR A 143 28.53 9.33 9.58
N GLY A 144 29.63 8.86 10.16
CA GLY A 144 30.91 8.76 9.46
C GLY A 144 31.19 7.31 9.09
N TRP A 145 31.82 7.04 7.95
CA TRP A 145 32.19 5.68 7.57
C TRP A 145 33.67 5.51 7.21
N LYS A 146 34.16 4.26 7.33
CA LYS A 146 35.52 3.87 6.96
C LYS A 146 35.57 3.41 5.49
N ALA A 147 36.35 4.07 4.65
CA ALA A 147 36.45 3.74 3.21
C ALA A 147 36.85 2.28 2.95
N ALA A 148 37.76 1.71 3.77
CA ALA A 148 38.24 0.35 3.57
C ALA A 148 37.18 -0.73 3.84
N SER A 149 36.33 -0.55 4.86
CA SER A 149 35.37 -1.56 5.33
C SER A 149 33.92 -1.20 5.06
N GLY A 150 33.59 0.05 4.71
CA GLY A 150 32.22 0.56 4.60
C GLY A 150 31.52 0.75 5.96
N LYS A 151 32.06 0.24 7.05
CA LYS A 151 31.43 0.32 8.36
C LYS A 151 31.30 1.75 8.86
N ALA A 152 30.10 2.08 9.31
CA ALA A 152 29.73 3.41 9.78
C ALA A 152 29.63 3.47 11.31
N ARG A 153 29.72 4.70 11.82
CA ARG A 153 29.44 5.03 13.21
C ARG A 153 28.59 6.30 13.27
N PHE A 154 27.70 6.36 14.22
CA PHE A 154 26.94 7.58 14.54
C PHE A 154 27.90 8.69 15.03
N LEU A 155 27.64 9.91 14.60
CA LEU A 155 28.45 11.09 14.98
C LEU A 155 27.63 12.09 15.79
N ARG A 156 26.48 12.54 15.23
CA ARG A 156 25.63 13.58 15.82
C ARG A 156 24.27 13.65 15.17
N VAL A 157 23.40 14.46 15.73
CA VAL A 157 22.09 14.82 15.21
C VAL A 157 22.07 16.29 14.82
N ILE A 158 21.40 16.63 13.72
CA ILE A 158 21.06 18.01 13.34
C ILE A 158 19.55 18.15 13.49
N PRO A 159 19.04 18.87 14.49
CA PRO A 159 17.61 19.06 14.66
C PRO A 159 17.00 19.92 13.54
N VAL A 160 15.84 19.50 13.04
CA VAL A 160 15.03 20.26 12.07
C VAL A 160 13.59 20.32 12.59
N PRO A 161 13.34 21.07 13.70
CA PRO A 161 12.06 21.11 14.36
C PRO A 161 10.93 21.58 13.44
N PRO A 162 9.67 21.27 13.78
CA PRO A 162 8.50 21.76 13.08
C PRO A 162 8.51 23.27 12.93
N GLN A 163 7.97 23.76 11.81
CA GLN A 163 7.86 25.17 11.49
C GLN A 163 6.39 25.63 11.63
N PRO A 164 6.12 26.94 11.75
CA PRO A 164 4.76 27.44 11.72
C PRO A 164 3.98 26.92 10.50
N GLY A 165 2.83 26.31 10.73
CA GLY A 165 2.02 25.66 9.69
C GLY A 165 2.34 24.18 9.45
N SER A 166 3.22 23.58 10.27
CA SER A 166 3.40 22.13 10.26
C SER A 166 2.12 21.42 10.69
N LEU A 167 1.87 20.26 10.08
CA LEU A 167 0.69 19.46 10.40
C LEU A 167 0.79 18.84 11.81
N PRO A 168 -0.36 18.61 12.46
CA PRO A 168 -0.40 18.02 13.77
C PRO A 168 0.18 16.59 13.77
N VAL A 169 0.64 16.18 14.93
CA VAL A 169 1.03 14.80 15.22
C VAL A 169 -0.23 14.00 15.51
N GLN A 170 -0.42 12.90 14.84
CA GLN A 170 -1.41 11.93 15.30
C GLN A 170 -0.96 11.37 16.65
N ALA A 171 -1.73 11.64 17.66
CA ALA A 171 -1.46 11.19 19.03
C ALA A 171 -2.75 10.98 19.81
N PHE A 172 -2.75 9.92 20.61
CA PHE A 172 -3.84 9.65 21.55
C PHE A 172 -3.29 9.71 22.99
N PRO A 173 -3.85 10.53 23.86
CA PRO A 173 -4.85 11.57 23.58
C PRO A 173 -4.32 12.66 22.64
N ALA A 174 -5.24 13.36 21.96
CA ALA A 174 -4.89 14.41 20.99
C ALA A 174 -3.92 15.43 21.58
N THR A 175 -2.94 15.86 20.80
CA THR A 175 -1.93 16.83 21.21
C THR A 175 -1.89 18.01 20.24
N THR A 176 -1.28 19.13 20.66
CA THR A 176 -0.98 20.27 19.81
C THR A 176 0.40 20.15 19.14
N ALA A 177 1.09 19.02 19.34
CA ALA A 177 2.39 18.79 18.72
C ALA A 177 2.26 18.69 17.20
N THR A 178 3.27 19.16 16.50
CA THR A 178 3.32 19.13 15.02
C THR A 178 4.59 18.47 14.53
N ASN A 179 4.57 17.99 13.28
CA ASN A 179 5.72 17.34 12.64
C ASN A 179 6.22 18.14 11.43
N ALA A 180 7.53 18.16 11.24
CA ALA A 180 8.17 18.70 10.05
C ALA A 180 8.32 17.63 8.95
N TRP A 181 8.61 16.41 9.33
CA TRP A 181 8.77 15.25 8.44
C TRP A 181 9.83 15.44 7.35
N PRO A 182 11.14 15.43 7.69
CA PRO A 182 12.22 15.57 6.71
C PRO A 182 12.20 14.39 5.72
N GLN A 183 12.33 14.69 4.42
CA GLN A 183 12.24 13.72 3.32
C GLN A 183 13.59 13.53 2.60
N LYS A 184 13.58 13.22 1.28
CA LYS A 184 14.79 13.08 0.48
C LYS A 184 15.66 14.34 0.58
N LEU A 185 16.91 14.17 0.88
CA LEU A 185 17.83 15.28 1.09
C LEU A 185 19.00 15.24 0.12
N ALA A 186 19.58 16.41 -0.16
CA ALA A 186 20.74 16.54 -1.03
C ALA A 186 21.90 17.24 -0.32
N VAL A 187 23.13 16.77 -0.58
CA VAL A 187 24.37 17.39 -0.13
C VAL A 187 25.04 18.14 -1.27
N SER A 188 25.59 19.34 -1.01
CA SER A 188 26.31 20.11 -2.01
C SER A 188 27.60 19.41 -2.45
N PRO A 189 28.09 19.63 -3.70
CA PRO A 189 29.28 18.95 -4.20
C PRO A 189 30.55 19.19 -3.38
N ASP A 190 30.62 20.29 -2.65
CA ASP A 190 31.72 20.63 -1.74
C ASP A 190 31.52 20.09 -0.30
N GLY A 191 30.37 19.50 -0.02
CA GLY A 191 30.01 18.97 1.31
C GLY A 191 29.63 20.06 2.31
N SER A 192 29.51 21.33 1.89
CA SER A 192 29.29 22.45 2.82
C SER A 192 27.83 22.67 3.21
N ARG A 193 26.87 22.14 2.44
CA ARG A 193 25.43 22.37 2.67
C ARG A 193 24.59 21.15 2.41
N LEU A 194 23.49 21.08 3.20
CA LEU A 194 22.37 20.17 2.92
C LEU A 194 21.14 20.98 2.54
N LEU A 195 20.32 20.41 1.68
CA LEU A 195 18.96 20.85 1.39
C LEU A 195 18.01 19.72 1.77
N VAL A 196 17.05 20.00 2.65
CA VAL A 196 16.16 19.00 3.26
C VAL A 196 14.73 19.47 3.14
N PRO A 197 13.92 18.86 2.29
CA PRO A 197 12.47 19.09 2.27
C PRO A 197 11.83 18.67 3.59
N LEU A 198 10.88 19.43 4.08
CA LEU A 198 10.10 19.18 5.29
C LEU A 198 8.63 19.01 4.90
N ASN A 199 8.23 17.77 4.63
CA ASN A 199 6.99 17.42 3.93
C ASN A 199 5.72 17.94 4.62
N LEU A 200 5.64 17.80 5.94
CA LEU A 200 4.48 18.24 6.72
C LEU A 200 4.59 19.70 7.20
N ALA A 201 5.57 20.46 6.75
CA ALA A 201 5.85 21.83 7.22
C ALA A 201 5.84 22.88 6.11
N ASP A 202 5.51 22.54 4.86
CA ASP A 202 5.55 23.44 3.70
C ASP A 202 6.83 24.26 3.62
N SER A 203 7.94 23.64 3.93
CA SER A 203 9.22 24.31 4.03
C SER A 203 10.37 23.40 3.62
N ALA A 204 11.53 23.99 3.46
CA ALA A 204 12.79 23.26 3.32
C ALA A 204 13.81 23.81 4.31
N ALA A 205 14.66 22.94 4.86
CA ALA A 205 15.79 23.34 5.66
C ALA A 205 17.05 23.41 4.79
N VAL A 206 17.80 24.50 4.88
CA VAL A 206 19.16 24.61 4.37
C VAL A 206 20.12 24.57 5.56
N VAL A 207 20.91 23.51 5.65
CA VAL A 207 21.91 23.34 6.71
C VAL A 207 23.27 23.76 6.20
N ASP A 208 23.93 24.67 6.91
CA ASP A 208 25.33 25.05 6.67
C ASP A 208 26.25 24.24 7.59
N ILE A 209 26.84 23.18 7.02
CA ILE A 209 27.64 22.20 7.75
C ILE A 209 28.90 22.84 8.34
N ASN A 210 29.50 23.75 7.60
CA ASN A 210 30.72 24.43 8.00
C ASN A 210 30.48 25.51 9.08
N GLU A 211 29.24 26.00 9.23
CA GLU A 211 28.82 26.93 10.28
C GLU A 211 28.16 26.21 11.47
N HIS A 212 28.74 25.13 11.94
CA HIS A 212 28.24 24.31 13.09
C HIS A 212 26.81 23.83 12.87
N ASP A 213 26.52 23.30 11.69
CA ASP A 213 25.20 22.79 11.31
C ASP A 213 24.05 23.83 11.43
N ARG A 214 24.36 25.10 11.16
CA ARG A 214 23.37 26.19 11.21
C ARG A 214 22.25 25.94 10.23
N VAL A 215 21.00 25.88 10.71
CA VAL A 215 19.80 25.65 9.91
C VAL A 215 19.12 26.97 9.56
N ARG A 216 18.74 27.15 8.28
CA ARG A 216 17.84 28.21 7.81
C ARG A 216 16.63 27.56 7.16
N TYR A 217 15.46 28.05 7.48
CA TYR A 217 14.21 27.54 6.92
C TYR A 217 13.74 28.38 5.74
N VAL A 218 13.29 27.72 4.70
CA VAL A 218 12.76 28.32 3.46
C VAL A 218 11.28 27.99 3.40
N ARG A 219 10.42 28.98 3.55
CA ARG A 219 8.97 28.79 3.38
C ARG A 219 8.65 28.55 1.91
N LEU A 220 7.85 27.53 1.64
CA LEU A 220 7.33 27.17 0.33
C LEU A 220 5.86 27.61 0.20
N ALA A 221 5.15 27.11 -0.79
CA ALA A 221 3.71 27.36 -0.90
C ALA A 221 2.95 26.60 0.19
N SER A 222 1.80 27.11 0.61
CA SER A 222 0.90 26.35 1.50
C SER A 222 0.37 25.13 0.78
N GLY A 223 0.30 23.99 1.45
CA GLY A 223 -0.09 22.72 0.87
C GLY A 223 0.91 22.18 -0.17
N ALA A 224 2.18 22.55 -0.07
CA ALA A 224 3.20 22.13 -1.05
C ALA A 224 3.60 20.66 -0.92
N TYR A 225 3.66 20.11 0.28
CA TYR A 225 4.19 18.78 0.57
C TYR A 225 5.54 18.52 -0.11
N PRO A 226 6.61 19.25 0.28
CA PRO A 226 7.91 19.13 -0.36
C PRO A 226 8.53 17.75 -0.11
N PHE A 227 9.09 17.13 -1.17
CA PHE A 227 9.59 15.76 -1.11
C PHE A 227 11.03 15.58 -1.58
N GLY A 228 11.32 15.82 -2.86
CA GLY A 228 12.63 15.61 -3.46
C GLY A 228 13.52 16.83 -3.36
N ALA A 229 14.83 16.64 -3.29
CA ALA A 229 15.82 17.69 -3.28
C ALA A 229 16.97 17.41 -4.24
N ALA A 230 17.42 18.45 -4.96
CA ALA A 230 18.65 18.41 -5.73
C ALA A 230 19.44 19.71 -5.56
N ILE A 231 20.77 19.64 -5.62
CA ILE A 231 21.63 20.80 -5.59
C ILE A 231 22.40 20.88 -6.91
N LEU A 232 22.35 22.04 -7.56
CA LEU A 232 23.07 22.27 -8.81
C LEU A 232 24.59 22.15 -8.60
N PRO A 233 25.36 21.75 -9.64
CA PRO A 233 26.80 21.52 -9.54
C PRO A 233 27.60 22.68 -8.96
N GLY A 234 27.10 23.93 -9.09
CA GLY A 234 27.73 25.11 -8.49
C GLY A 234 27.54 25.25 -6.97
N GLY A 235 26.76 24.37 -6.30
CA GLY A 235 26.55 24.40 -4.85
C GLY A 235 25.80 25.60 -4.30
N ARG A 236 25.27 26.51 -5.17
CA ARG A 236 24.61 27.76 -4.77
C ARG A 236 23.09 27.72 -4.85
N THR A 237 22.55 26.85 -5.67
CA THR A 237 21.11 26.74 -5.95
C THR A 237 20.64 25.34 -5.70
N GLY A 238 19.54 25.21 -5.00
CA GLY A 238 18.83 23.96 -4.76
C GLY A 238 17.46 23.96 -5.45
N LEU A 239 16.95 22.79 -5.70
CA LEU A 239 15.62 22.49 -6.21
C LEU A 239 14.88 21.65 -5.20
N VAL A 240 13.60 21.91 -5.00
CA VAL A 240 12.71 21.12 -4.13
C VAL A 240 11.43 20.83 -4.91
N SER A 241 11.06 19.56 -5.05
CA SER A 241 9.78 19.18 -5.62
C SER A 241 8.65 19.32 -4.59
N ASN A 242 7.48 19.72 -5.05
CA ASN A 242 6.30 19.95 -4.23
C ASN A 242 5.16 19.10 -4.77
N GLU A 243 4.80 18.04 -4.03
CA GLU A 243 3.91 16.98 -4.51
C GLU A 243 2.50 17.46 -4.84
N ALA A 244 1.88 18.19 -3.92
CA ALA A 244 0.48 18.60 -4.11
C ALA A 244 0.32 19.80 -5.04
N THR A 245 1.29 20.72 -5.10
CA THR A 245 1.17 21.93 -5.94
C THR A 245 1.64 21.75 -7.38
N GLY A 246 2.24 20.59 -7.73
CA GLY A 246 2.75 20.35 -9.09
C GLY A 246 3.91 21.26 -9.48
N THR A 247 4.74 21.68 -8.52
CA THR A 247 5.80 22.67 -8.74
C THR A 247 7.17 22.18 -8.31
N VAL A 248 8.21 22.88 -8.78
CA VAL A 248 9.58 22.78 -8.27
C VAL A 248 10.01 24.15 -7.78
N SER A 249 10.35 24.25 -6.50
CA SER A 249 10.86 25.49 -5.88
C SER A 249 12.36 25.63 -6.09
N VAL A 250 12.80 26.81 -6.52
CA VAL A 250 14.22 27.18 -6.69
C VAL A 250 14.69 27.94 -5.46
N VAL A 251 15.69 27.38 -4.76
CA VAL A 251 16.20 27.91 -3.49
C VAL A 251 17.63 28.38 -3.61
N ALA A 252 17.91 29.62 -3.16
CA ALA A 252 19.25 30.14 -3.01
C ALA A 252 19.87 29.64 -1.70
N LEU A 253 20.77 28.65 -1.75
CA LEU A 253 21.31 27.97 -0.57
C LEU A 253 22.10 28.85 0.39
N ARG A 254 22.78 29.88 -0.13
CA ARG A 254 23.57 30.77 0.72
C ARG A 254 22.70 31.64 1.62
N THR A 255 21.56 32.09 1.11
CA THR A 255 20.66 33.00 1.83
C THR A 255 19.45 32.32 2.46
N GLY A 256 19.13 31.10 2.07
CA GLY A 256 17.89 30.40 2.48
C GLY A 256 16.63 31.06 1.94
N VAL A 257 16.66 31.57 0.71
CA VAL A 257 15.55 32.33 0.09
C VAL A 257 15.01 31.56 -1.10
N LYS A 258 13.71 31.33 -1.15
CA LYS A 258 13.00 30.84 -2.35
C LYS A 258 13.01 31.93 -3.43
N ARG A 259 13.52 31.61 -4.61
CA ARG A 259 13.62 32.51 -5.74
C ARG A 259 12.36 32.53 -6.60
N ARG A 260 11.82 31.36 -6.88
CA ARG A 260 10.63 31.15 -7.71
C ARG A 260 10.11 29.72 -7.54
N ASP A 261 8.92 29.47 -8.05
CA ASP A 261 8.39 28.15 -8.34
C ASP A 261 8.33 27.96 -9.87
N ILE A 262 8.57 26.72 -10.31
CA ILE A 262 8.42 26.29 -11.70
C ILE A 262 7.28 25.29 -11.72
N THR A 263 6.17 25.60 -12.39
CA THR A 263 5.09 24.64 -12.59
C THR A 263 5.56 23.53 -13.51
N VAL A 264 5.54 22.29 -13.04
CA VAL A 264 5.99 21.10 -13.77
C VAL A 264 4.83 20.18 -14.14
N GLY A 265 3.68 20.34 -13.49
CA GLY A 265 2.44 19.62 -13.76
C GLY A 265 1.24 20.34 -13.14
N PRO A 266 0.04 19.85 -13.35
CA PRO A 266 -1.12 20.34 -12.61
C PRO A 266 -0.97 20.07 -11.11
N PRO A 267 -1.77 20.68 -10.24
CA PRO A 267 -1.88 20.26 -8.85
C PRO A 267 -2.15 18.74 -8.78
N LEU A 268 -1.60 18.09 -7.75
CA LEU A 268 -1.69 16.64 -7.53
C LEU A 268 -0.98 15.79 -8.62
N SER A 269 -0.08 16.38 -9.40
CA SER A 269 0.77 15.61 -10.32
C SER A 269 1.91 14.85 -9.62
N HIS A 270 2.09 15.07 -8.33
CA HIS A 270 3.09 14.45 -7.45
C HIS A 270 4.51 14.48 -8.01
N PRO A 271 5.14 15.68 -8.12
CA PRO A 271 6.55 15.77 -8.41
C PRO A 271 7.39 15.12 -7.32
N GLN A 272 8.14 14.07 -7.69
CA GLN A 272 8.93 13.22 -6.80
C GLN A 272 10.43 13.58 -6.87
N ASP A 273 11.26 12.61 -7.24
CA ASP A 273 12.69 12.77 -7.32
C ASP A 273 13.13 13.80 -8.36
N ILE A 274 14.23 14.47 -8.08
CA ILE A 274 14.86 15.44 -8.98
C ILE A 274 16.32 15.07 -9.17
N VAL A 275 16.75 14.94 -10.42
CA VAL A 275 18.18 14.83 -10.75
C VAL A 275 18.60 15.93 -11.71
N VAL A 276 19.83 16.43 -11.53
CA VAL A 276 20.41 17.49 -12.35
C VAL A 276 21.52 16.92 -13.21
N ASP A 277 21.60 17.31 -14.47
CA ASP A 277 22.69 16.90 -15.34
C ASP A 277 24.04 17.46 -14.85
N ARG A 278 25.11 16.77 -15.18
CA ARG A 278 26.46 17.13 -14.70
C ARG A 278 26.90 18.55 -15.08
N ALA A 279 26.32 19.10 -16.14
CA ALA A 279 26.62 20.45 -16.61
C ALA A 279 25.73 21.51 -15.91
N GLY A 280 24.73 21.12 -15.11
CA GLY A 280 23.80 22.04 -14.47
C GLY A 280 22.87 22.77 -15.45
N ARG A 281 22.61 22.17 -16.63
CA ARG A 281 21.76 22.78 -17.66
C ARG A 281 20.34 22.31 -17.64
N ARG A 282 20.12 21.06 -17.22
CA ARG A 282 18.80 20.44 -17.14
C ARG A 282 18.57 19.77 -15.81
N ALA A 283 17.36 19.86 -15.32
CA ALA A 283 16.86 18.99 -14.26
C ALA A 283 15.75 18.10 -14.81
N TYR A 284 15.65 16.90 -14.27
CA TYR A 284 14.63 15.90 -14.58
C TYR A 284 13.82 15.66 -13.33
N VAL A 285 12.50 15.68 -13.45
CA VAL A 285 11.56 15.54 -12.34
C VAL A 285 10.58 14.44 -12.68
N ALA A 286 10.43 13.44 -11.82
CA ALA A 286 9.42 12.40 -11.95
C ALA A 286 8.06 12.93 -11.46
N LEU A 287 6.98 12.67 -12.21
CA LEU A 287 5.61 12.96 -11.82
C LEU A 287 4.87 11.63 -11.65
N SER A 288 4.75 11.15 -10.40
CA SER A 288 4.27 9.79 -10.14
C SER A 288 2.79 9.61 -10.49
N ALA A 289 1.96 10.64 -10.34
CA ALA A 289 0.53 10.56 -10.65
C ALA A 289 0.20 10.61 -12.15
N LEU A 290 1.17 10.96 -13.00
CA LEU A 290 0.97 11.16 -14.45
C LEU A 290 1.79 10.22 -15.33
N ASP A 291 2.61 9.35 -14.74
CA ASP A 291 3.55 8.49 -15.47
C ASP A 291 4.46 9.30 -16.43
N GLU A 292 5.00 10.40 -15.93
CA GLU A 292 5.77 11.34 -16.73
C GLU A 292 7.11 11.71 -16.09
N VAL A 293 8.05 12.12 -16.93
CA VAL A 293 9.29 12.81 -16.53
C VAL A 293 9.31 14.17 -17.18
N VAL A 294 9.42 15.21 -16.39
CA VAL A 294 9.53 16.60 -16.86
C VAL A 294 10.98 17.03 -16.91
N VAL A 295 11.35 17.68 -17.98
CA VAL A 295 12.66 18.28 -18.20
C VAL A 295 12.58 19.79 -18.00
N ILE A 296 13.37 20.32 -17.07
CA ILE A 296 13.50 21.75 -16.78
C ILE A 296 14.78 22.27 -17.42
N ASP A 297 14.66 23.31 -18.25
CA ASP A 297 15.79 24.15 -18.68
C ASP A 297 16.21 25.07 -17.53
N LEU A 298 17.35 24.80 -16.94
CA LEU A 298 17.88 25.56 -15.80
C LEU A 298 18.51 26.90 -16.17
N HIS A 299 18.68 27.18 -17.46
CA HIS A 299 19.11 28.51 -17.92
C HIS A 299 17.93 29.49 -17.94
N HIS A 300 16.78 29.01 -18.47
CA HIS A 300 15.57 29.83 -18.59
C HIS A 300 14.56 29.60 -17.45
N TRP A 301 14.81 28.62 -16.59
CA TRP A 301 13.94 28.25 -15.45
C TRP A 301 12.50 27.92 -15.87
N ARG A 302 12.36 27.12 -16.90
CA ARG A 302 11.06 26.69 -17.44
C ARG A 302 11.08 25.24 -17.87
N VAL A 303 9.91 24.64 -17.99
CA VAL A 303 9.77 23.31 -18.59
C VAL A 303 10.20 23.36 -20.05
N GLU A 304 11.15 22.53 -20.42
CA GLU A 304 11.60 22.31 -21.79
C GLU A 304 10.76 21.24 -22.47
N ARG A 305 10.41 20.17 -21.73
CA ARG A 305 9.68 19.03 -22.27
C ARG A 305 9.06 18.18 -21.17
N THR A 306 7.94 17.51 -21.51
CA THR A 306 7.36 16.40 -20.74
C THR A 306 7.50 15.11 -21.56
N ILE A 307 7.87 14.02 -20.91
CA ILE A 307 8.14 12.70 -21.51
C ILE A 307 7.27 11.68 -20.79
N SER A 308 6.35 11.07 -21.52
CA SER A 308 5.59 9.95 -20.95
C SER A 308 6.50 8.71 -20.82
N VAL A 309 6.46 8.10 -19.65
CA VAL A 309 7.11 6.82 -19.34
C VAL A 309 6.06 5.73 -19.06
N GLY A 310 4.79 6.08 -19.09
CA GLY A 310 3.67 5.17 -18.80
C GLY A 310 3.52 4.01 -19.76
N ARG A 311 2.58 3.15 -19.46
CA ARG A 311 2.15 2.01 -20.26
C ARG A 311 0.85 2.34 -21.01
N SER A 312 0.68 1.77 -22.19
CA SER A 312 -0.51 2.01 -23.01
C SER A 312 -1.82 1.47 -22.41
N ALA A 313 -1.73 0.59 -21.41
CA ALA A 313 -2.89 0.03 -20.75
C ALA A 313 -3.60 1.04 -19.83
N GLY A 314 -2.86 1.94 -19.19
CA GLY A 314 -3.39 2.94 -18.26
C GLY A 314 -2.30 3.63 -17.47
N LEU A 315 -2.68 4.63 -16.66
CA LEU A 315 -1.81 5.26 -15.67
C LEU A 315 -1.55 4.31 -14.49
N GLY A 316 -0.40 4.45 -13.85
CA GLY A 316 -0.05 3.68 -12.66
C GLY A 316 1.31 3.00 -12.73
N THR A 317 2.21 3.43 -13.64
CA THR A 317 3.62 2.98 -13.56
C THR A 317 4.34 3.67 -12.40
N MET A 318 3.89 4.86 -12.00
CA MET A 318 4.36 5.63 -10.83
C MET A 318 5.88 5.84 -10.83
N PRO A 319 6.42 6.74 -11.67
CA PRO A 319 7.84 7.09 -11.63
C PRO A 319 8.16 7.86 -10.34
N VAL A 320 9.04 7.30 -9.49
CA VAL A 320 9.34 7.82 -8.13
C VAL A 320 10.81 8.14 -7.89
N ALA A 321 11.73 7.57 -8.67
CA ALA A 321 13.16 7.84 -8.51
C ALA A 321 13.89 7.86 -9.85
N LEU A 322 14.94 8.67 -9.91
CA LEU A 322 15.68 8.99 -11.14
C LEU A 322 17.19 8.80 -10.95
N ALA A 323 17.87 8.30 -11.97
CA ALA A 323 19.34 8.32 -12.03
C ALA A 323 19.83 8.56 -13.45
N ILE A 324 20.73 9.53 -13.60
CA ILE A 324 21.41 9.78 -14.87
C ILE A 324 22.61 8.82 -14.97
N SER A 325 22.79 8.18 -16.11
CA SER A 325 23.98 7.36 -16.35
C SER A 325 25.27 8.18 -16.22
N PRO A 326 26.41 7.56 -15.86
CA PRO A 326 27.67 8.29 -15.64
C PRO A 326 28.17 9.07 -16.87
N GLU A 327 27.84 8.59 -18.05
CA GLU A 327 28.15 9.24 -19.33
C GLU A 327 27.17 10.37 -19.70
N GLY A 328 26.05 10.52 -18.92
CA GLY A 328 25.05 11.54 -19.15
C GLY A 328 24.13 11.30 -20.35
N ALA A 329 24.14 10.08 -20.92
CA ALA A 329 23.39 9.76 -22.13
C ALA A 329 22.05 9.07 -21.89
N ARG A 330 21.80 8.60 -20.67
CA ARG A 330 20.58 7.87 -20.32
C ARG A 330 20.04 8.31 -18.95
N LEU A 331 18.73 8.23 -18.82
CA LEU A 331 18.01 8.38 -17.56
C LEU A 331 17.35 7.05 -17.23
N PHE A 332 17.55 6.57 -16.02
CA PHE A 332 16.86 5.45 -15.42
C PHE A 332 15.78 5.98 -14.51
N VAL A 333 14.56 5.48 -14.69
CA VAL A 333 13.35 5.90 -13.97
C VAL A 333 12.83 4.69 -13.24
N ALA A 334 12.77 4.72 -11.92
CA ALA A 334 12.14 3.67 -11.12
C ALA A 334 10.63 3.88 -11.16
N GLU A 335 9.91 2.87 -11.64
CA GLU A 335 8.46 2.84 -11.80
C GLU A 335 7.88 1.89 -10.73
N SER A 336 7.51 2.45 -9.58
CA SER A 336 7.11 1.67 -8.39
C SER A 336 5.87 0.82 -8.62
N GLY A 337 4.86 1.35 -9.31
CA GLY A 337 3.61 0.64 -9.58
C GLY A 337 3.72 -0.43 -10.68
N ALA A 338 4.84 -0.45 -11.44
CA ALA A 338 5.04 -1.40 -12.52
C ALA A 338 6.20 -2.39 -12.27
N ASP A 339 6.89 -2.31 -11.13
CA ASP A 339 8.00 -3.18 -10.74
C ASP A 339 9.13 -3.21 -11.79
N GLU A 340 9.52 -2.02 -12.30
CA GLU A 340 10.50 -1.94 -13.38
C GLU A 340 11.30 -0.63 -13.37
N LEU A 341 12.36 -0.59 -14.16
CA LEU A 341 13.07 0.64 -14.49
C LEU A 341 12.83 0.96 -15.96
N ALA A 342 12.22 2.11 -16.27
CA ALA A 342 12.23 2.65 -17.61
C ALA A 342 13.59 3.30 -17.92
N VAL A 343 14.08 3.15 -19.15
CA VAL A 343 15.35 3.69 -19.59
C VAL A 343 15.13 4.62 -20.77
N LEU A 344 15.45 5.90 -20.58
CA LEU A 344 15.32 6.94 -21.60
C LEU A 344 16.68 7.35 -22.15
N HIS A 345 16.78 7.59 -23.45
CA HIS A 345 17.89 8.35 -24.02
C HIS A 345 17.79 9.81 -23.65
N LEU A 346 18.91 10.39 -23.28
CA LEU A 346 19.07 11.82 -23.08
C LEU A 346 19.77 12.45 -24.31
N PRO A 347 19.32 13.61 -24.81
CA PRO A 347 19.94 14.26 -25.94
C PRO A 347 21.39 14.65 -25.63
N SER A 348 22.32 14.22 -26.46
CA SER A 348 23.72 14.67 -26.36
C SER A 348 23.86 16.14 -26.81
N PRO A 349 24.54 16.97 -26.02
CA PRO A 349 24.83 18.34 -26.44
C PRO A 349 25.70 18.44 -27.70
N MET A 350 26.29 17.34 -28.13
CA MET A 350 27.17 17.23 -29.31
C MET A 350 26.41 16.94 -30.61
N THR A 351 25.15 16.51 -30.56
CA THR A 351 24.37 16.22 -31.76
C THR A 351 23.37 17.33 -32.03
N ARG A 352 23.62 18.17 -33.03
CA ARG A 352 22.69 19.19 -33.55
C ARG A 352 21.49 18.61 -34.29
N ALA A 353 21.45 17.32 -34.58
CA ALA A 353 20.38 16.66 -35.30
C ALA A 353 19.39 16.06 -34.30
N GLY A 354 18.24 16.73 -34.15
CA GLY A 354 17.04 16.20 -33.52
C GLY A 354 17.22 15.67 -32.10
N LEU A 355 16.95 16.53 -31.11
CA LEU A 355 16.83 16.13 -29.69
C LEU A 355 15.68 15.13 -29.54
N THR A 356 15.96 13.83 -29.68
CA THR A 356 14.94 12.79 -29.47
C THR A 356 15.10 12.19 -28.09
N TRP A 357 14.12 12.48 -27.24
CA TRP A 357 13.90 11.80 -25.98
C TRP A 357 13.15 10.52 -26.31
N THR A 358 13.82 9.37 -26.22
CA THR A 358 13.20 8.10 -26.61
C THR A 358 13.34 7.08 -25.51
N LEU A 359 12.27 6.33 -25.28
CA LEU A 359 12.30 5.14 -24.43
C LEU A 359 13.15 4.06 -25.12
N VAL A 360 14.26 3.66 -24.50
CA VAL A 360 15.12 2.56 -24.93
C VAL A 360 14.45 1.22 -24.68
N GLY A 361 13.83 1.10 -23.52
CA GLY A 361 13.14 -0.09 -23.02
C GLY A 361 13.06 -0.10 -21.51
N ARG A 362 12.80 -1.29 -20.93
CA ARG A 362 12.55 -1.47 -19.51
C ARG A 362 13.32 -2.65 -18.92
N ILE A 363 13.60 -2.56 -17.63
CA ILE A 363 14.34 -3.58 -16.86
C ILE A 363 13.43 -4.01 -15.71
N PRO A 364 13.06 -5.31 -15.61
CA PRO A 364 12.23 -5.77 -14.49
C PRO A 364 13.01 -5.75 -13.17
N THR A 365 12.34 -5.34 -12.11
CA THR A 365 12.83 -5.29 -10.73
C THR A 365 12.07 -6.26 -9.83
N THR A 366 12.39 -6.26 -8.55
CA THR A 366 11.47 -6.73 -7.50
C THR A 366 10.41 -5.67 -7.24
N GLU A 367 9.41 -6.03 -6.45
CA GLU A 367 8.20 -5.24 -6.23
C GLU A 367 8.52 -3.90 -5.57
N ASP A 368 7.94 -2.82 -6.13
CA ASP A 368 7.91 -1.46 -5.59
C ASP A 368 9.31 -0.80 -5.50
N PRO A 369 10.01 -0.49 -6.62
CA PRO A 369 11.32 0.16 -6.61
C PRO A 369 11.22 1.66 -6.27
N HIS A 370 11.83 2.08 -5.13
CA HIS A 370 11.83 3.44 -4.60
C HIS A 370 13.14 4.21 -4.76
N ALA A 371 14.23 3.51 -5.13
CA ALA A 371 15.50 4.18 -5.42
C ALA A 371 16.22 3.53 -6.59
N VAL A 372 16.89 4.35 -7.38
CA VAL A 372 17.79 3.91 -8.44
C VAL A 372 19.06 4.76 -8.43
N VAL A 373 20.22 4.11 -8.57
CA VAL A 373 21.52 4.79 -8.57
C VAL A 373 22.44 4.19 -9.63
N THR A 374 23.30 5.02 -10.19
CA THR A 374 24.31 4.63 -11.16
C THR A 374 25.71 5.01 -10.71
N VAL A 375 26.70 4.22 -11.05
CA VAL A 375 28.11 4.48 -10.72
C VAL A 375 28.98 4.29 -11.95
N ALA A 376 29.94 5.21 -12.14
CA ALA A 376 30.91 5.12 -13.23
C ALA A 376 31.87 3.92 -13.06
N ALA A 377 32.38 3.43 -14.16
CA ALA A 377 33.46 2.44 -14.14
C ALA A 377 34.70 3.03 -13.45
N GLN A 378 35.25 2.32 -12.48
CA GLN A 378 36.46 2.73 -11.79
C GLN A 378 37.16 1.56 -11.09
N GLY A 379 38.48 1.67 -10.91
CA GLY A 379 39.26 0.67 -10.19
C GLY A 379 39.16 -0.75 -10.79
N GLY A 380 39.05 -0.86 -12.12
CA GLY A 380 38.90 -2.13 -12.83
C GLY A 380 37.50 -2.73 -12.79
N ARG A 381 36.50 -2.04 -12.18
CA ARG A 381 35.08 -2.47 -12.16
C ARG A 381 34.30 -1.76 -13.26
N ALA A 382 33.37 -2.47 -13.87
CA ALA A 382 32.43 -1.92 -14.82
C ALA A 382 31.50 -0.89 -14.13
N ALA A 383 30.93 0.02 -14.92
CA ALA A 383 29.85 0.87 -14.46
C ALA A 383 28.66 0.01 -13.94
N GLN A 384 27.99 0.49 -12.93
CA GLN A 384 26.95 -0.26 -12.21
C GLN A 384 25.62 0.50 -12.22
N LEU A 385 24.55 -0.28 -12.19
CA LEU A 385 23.18 0.13 -11.95
C LEU A 385 22.68 -0.65 -10.73
N MET A 386 22.06 0.07 -9.78
CA MET A 386 21.46 -0.54 -8.59
C MET A 386 20.08 0.06 -8.35
N TYR A 387 19.17 -0.74 -7.81
CA TYR A 387 17.87 -0.27 -7.36
C TYR A 387 17.58 -0.78 -5.95
N VAL A 388 16.65 -0.12 -5.26
CA VAL A 388 16.12 -0.53 -3.96
C VAL A 388 14.60 -0.61 -4.11
N ALA A 389 14.04 -1.77 -3.81
CA ALA A 389 12.61 -2.04 -3.86
C ALA A 389 12.07 -2.32 -2.46
N ALA A 390 10.93 -1.70 -2.12
CA ALA A 390 10.40 -1.68 -0.76
C ALA A 390 9.68 -2.97 -0.36
N ARG A 391 8.96 -3.61 -1.29
CA ARG A 391 8.16 -4.81 -1.04
C ARG A 391 8.86 -6.13 -1.40
N GLY A 392 9.92 -6.07 -2.19
CA GLY A 392 10.77 -7.22 -2.51
C GLY A 392 10.07 -8.29 -3.33
N VAL A 393 9.63 -9.38 -2.70
CA VAL A 393 9.00 -10.54 -3.37
C VAL A 393 7.65 -10.94 -2.74
N GLY A 394 7.07 -10.03 -1.95
CA GLY A 394 5.80 -10.26 -1.27
C GLY A 394 5.94 -11.04 0.05
N VAL A 395 4.81 -11.43 0.61
CA VAL A 395 4.68 -12.17 1.87
C VAL A 395 3.98 -13.52 1.64
N GLY A 396 4.09 -14.40 2.62
CA GLY A 396 3.48 -15.72 2.59
C GLY A 396 2.45 -15.91 3.70
N PRO A 397 2.23 -17.17 4.12
CA PRO A 397 1.36 -17.47 5.24
C PRO A 397 1.82 -16.82 6.54
N ASN A 398 0.90 -16.47 7.41
CA ASN A 398 1.14 -16.11 8.80
C ASN A 398 0.37 -17.09 9.72
N PRO A 399 0.84 -17.35 10.90
CA PRO A 399 1.93 -16.75 11.67
C PRO A 399 3.31 -17.30 11.35
N THR A 400 3.41 -18.22 10.41
CA THR A 400 4.68 -18.87 10.05
C THR A 400 5.49 -18.12 9.01
N GLY A 401 5.26 -16.83 8.84
CA GLY A 401 6.08 -15.97 7.99
C GLY A 401 7.58 -16.30 8.17
N PRO A 402 8.46 -15.94 7.24
CA PRO A 402 9.85 -16.38 7.25
C PRO A 402 10.53 -16.05 8.58
N VAL A 403 10.76 -17.08 9.39
CA VAL A 403 11.49 -16.94 10.65
C VAL A 403 12.91 -16.44 10.36
N THR A 404 13.33 -15.42 11.07
CA THR A 404 14.65 -14.83 10.93
C THR A 404 15.39 -14.84 12.26
N THR A 405 16.70 -14.97 12.19
CA THR A 405 17.60 -14.79 13.34
C THR A 405 18.16 -13.37 13.41
N ASP A 406 17.84 -12.51 12.46
CA ASP A 406 18.27 -11.10 12.45
C ASP A 406 17.43 -10.31 13.47
N PRO A 407 18.00 -9.83 14.58
CA PRO A 407 17.25 -9.09 15.61
C PRO A 407 16.75 -7.72 15.13
N PHE A 408 17.16 -7.25 13.96
CA PHE A 408 16.68 -6.03 13.34
C PHE A 408 15.69 -6.30 12.22
N ASP A 409 15.37 -7.56 11.98
CA ASP A 409 14.30 -7.93 11.08
C ASP A 409 12.96 -7.70 11.78
N PRO A 410 11.98 -7.02 11.14
CA PRO A 410 10.68 -6.77 11.75
C PRO A 410 9.96 -8.06 12.14
N ILE A 411 10.13 -9.16 11.40
CA ILE A 411 9.56 -10.45 11.76
C ILE A 411 10.16 -10.98 13.06
N TRP A 412 11.47 -10.76 13.31
CA TRP A 412 12.06 -11.12 14.59
C TRP A 412 11.36 -10.41 15.76
N TRP A 413 10.99 -9.14 15.58
CA TRP A 413 10.27 -8.38 16.60
C TRP A 413 8.84 -8.88 16.80
N ALA A 414 8.16 -9.32 15.73
CA ALA A 414 6.84 -9.91 15.84
C ALA A 414 6.86 -11.21 16.65
N PHE A 415 7.90 -12.04 16.49
CA PHE A 415 8.05 -13.30 17.23
C PHE A 415 8.80 -13.16 18.57
N ASN A 416 9.62 -12.12 18.73
CA ASN A 416 10.42 -11.87 19.92
C ASN A 416 10.21 -10.42 20.37
N PRO A 417 9.02 -10.04 20.82
CA PRO A 417 8.79 -8.70 21.29
C PRO A 417 9.69 -8.41 22.48
N ILE A 418 10.58 -7.45 22.36
CA ILE A 418 11.21 -6.82 23.50
C ILE A 418 10.19 -5.83 24.08
N ALA A 419 9.02 -6.31 24.37
CA ALA A 419 8.03 -5.53 25.06
C ALA A 419 8.26 -5.68 26.56
N PRO A 420 8.47 -4.61 27.28
CA PRO A 420 8.49 -4.70 28.73
C PRO A 420 7.08 -5.09 29.20
N THR A 421 6.95 -6.26 29.83
CA THR A 421 5.88 -6.64 30.76
C THR A 421 4.41 -6.54 30.32
N THR A 422 4.12 -6.11 29.09
CA THR A 422 2.76 -6.03 28.53
C THR A 422 2.65 -6.80 27.21
N ASP A 423 3.47 -7.83 27.10
CA ASP A 423 3.52 -8.69 25.92
C ASP A 423 2.22 -9.43 25.77
N VAL A 424 1.43 -8.96 24.85
CA VAL A 424 0.14 -9.52 24.50
C VAL A 424 0.30 -10.88 23.81
N PHE A 425 1.42 -11.02 23.10
CA PHE A 425 1.84 -12.24 22.47
C PHE A 425 3.08 -12.74 23.20
N GLY A 426 3.02 -13.49 24.23
CA GLY A 426 4.23 -14.09 24.85
C GLY A 426 5.17 -14.68 23.79
N PRO A 427 6.47 -14.89 24.11
CA PRO A 427 7.42 -15.47 23.18
C PRO A 427 6.84 -16.74 22.55
N GLY A 428 6.68 -16.78 21.23
CA GLY A 428 6.13 -17.93 20.51
C GLY A 428 4.61 -17.93 20.31
N SER A 429 3.94 -16.77 20.41
CA SER A 429 2.51 -16.66 20.06
C SER A 429 2.22 -16.98 18.59
N GLY A 430 3.19 -16.88 17.73
CA GLY A 430 3.10 -17.36 16.36
C GLY A 430 2.38 -16.44 15.38
N VAL A 431 1.70 -15.37 15.80
CA VAL A 431 1.03 -14.45 14.89
C VAL A 431 1.99 -13.35 14.46
N THR A 432 2.17 -13.19 13.14
CA THR A 432 3.05 -12.18 12.57
C THR A 432 2.23 -11.15 11.82
N TYR A 433 2.30 -9.90 12.25
CA TYR A 433 1.63 -8.79 11.59
C TYR A 433 2.11 -8.64 10.14
N LEU A 434 1.15 -8.63 9.23
CA LEU A 434 1.35 -8.58 7.79
C LEU A 434 2.34 -7.48 7.37
N ALA A 435 2.15 -6.25 7.84
CA ALA A 435 3.02 -5.13 7.54
C ALA A 435 4.47 -5.33 8.02
N ALA A 436 4.69 -6.12 9.08
CA ALA A 436 6.01 -6.48 9.55
C ALA A 436 6.69 -7.55 8.69
N MET A 437 5.92 -8.31 7.91
CA MET A 437 6.45 -9.34 7.01
C MET A 437 7.04 -8.77 5.72
N VAL A 438 6.69 -7.56 5.33
CA VAL A 438 7.18 -6.90 4.11
C VAL A 438 8.69 -6.67 4.21
N ARG A 439 9.45 -7.14 3.23
CA ARG A 439 10.91 -7.00 3.17
C ARG A 439 11.37 -6.56 1.82
N GLY A 440 12.14 -5.48 1.80
CA GLY A 440 12.72 -5.00 0.58
C GLY A 440 13.94 -5.77 0.07
N GLN A 441 14.32 -5.42 -1.14
CA GLN A 441 15.50 -5.96 -1.81
C GLN A 441 16.26 -4.88 -2.56
N ALA A 442 17.57 -5.07 -2.68
CA ALA A 442 18.39 -4.30 -3.61
C ALA A 442 18.81 -5.19 -4.78
N GLY A 443 18.63 -4.70 -6.00
CA GLY A 443 19.16 -5.32 -7.21
C GLY A 443 20.46 -4.66 -7.64
N LEU A 444 21.50 -5.46 -7.85
CA LEU A 444 22.86 -5.02 -8.19
C LEU A 444 23.27 -5.62 -9.54
N MET A 445 23.56 -4.77 -10.54
CA MET A 445 23.97 -5.23 -11.87
C MET A 445 25.03 -4.31 -12.51
N ALA A 446 25.74 -4.83 -13.50
CA ALA A 446 26.50 -3.98 -14.39
C ALA A 446 25.54 -3.03 -15.14
N LEU A 447 25.98 -1.81 -15.40
CA LEU A 447 25.18 -0.84 -16.16
C LEU A 447 24.90 -1.43 -17.57
N PRO A 448 23.64 -1.74 -17.91
CA PRO A 448 23.33 -2.44 -19.14
C PRO A 448 23.49 -1.53 -20.36
N SER A 449 23.91 -2.08 -21.47
CA SER A 449 23.86 -1.42 -22.78
C SER A 449 22.42 -1.33 -23.30
N ASP A 450 22.14 -0.47 -24.27
CA ASP A 450 20.84 -0.36 -24.90
C ASP A 450 20.34 -1.69 -25.49
N ALA A 451 21.25 -2.45 -26.09
CA ALA A 451 20.94 -3.77 -26.62
C ALA A 451 20.53 -4.76 -25.51
N GLN A 452 21.12 -4.63 -24.32
CA GLN A 452 20.69 -5.42 -23.14
C GLN A 452 19.34 -4.96 -22.62
N VAL A 453 19.11 -3.65 -22.49
CA VAL A 453 17.81 -3.11 -22.08
C VAL A 453 16.69 -3.57 -23.02
N LYS A 454 16.91 -3.47 -24.34
CA LYS A 454 15.96 -3.96 -25.35
C LYS A 454 15.66 -5.46 -25.22
N ARG A 455 16.67 -6.28 -24.87
CA ARG A 455 16.46 -7.72 -24.62
C ARG A 455 15.68 -8.00 -23.33
N LEU A 456 15.80 -7.15 -22.30
CA LEU A 456 15.11 -7.30 -21.02
C LEU A 456 13.65 -6.80 -21.09
N SER A 457 13.34 -5.85 -21.97
CA SER A 457 12.02 -5.23 -22.06
C SER A 457 10.85 -6.22 -22.23
N PRO A 458 10.98 -7.32 -23.03
CA PRO A 458 9.92 -8.32 -23.08
C PRO A 458 9.65 -9.02 -21.74
N ALA A 459 10.67 -9.19 -20.88
CA ALA A 459 10.49 -9.75 -19.54
C ALA A 459 9.75 -8.77 -18.64
N ALA A 460 10.12 -7.49 -18.63
CA ALA A 460 9.40 -6.45 -17.94
C ALA A 460 7.93 -6.36 -18.38
N THR A 461 7.69 -6.44 -19.71
CA THR A 461 6.31 -6.46 -20.23
C THR A 461 5.53 -7.70 -19.79
N ARG A 462 6.14 -8.86 -19.70
CA ARG A 462 5.46 -10.04 -19.17
C ARG A 462 5.20 -9.92 -17.66
N GLN A 463 6.14 -9.35 -16.93
CA GLN A 463 6.05 -9.21 -15.47
C GLN A 463 4.82 -8.41 -15.02
N ILE A 464 4.45 -7.34 -15.72
CA ILE A 464 3.27 -6.54 -15.37
C ILE A 464 1.93 -7.22 -15.69
N HIS A 465 1.93 -8.33 -16.43
CA HIS A 465 0.71 -9.06 -16.76
C HIS A 465 0.52 -10.23 -15.78
N PRO A 466 -0.65 -10.32 -15.14
CA PRO A 466 -0.97 -11.48 -14.31
C PRO A 466 -0.89 -12.79 -15.11
N LEU A 467 -0.35 -13.82 -14.47
CA LEU A 467 -0.36 -15.16 -15.07
C LEU A 467 -1.79 -15.70 -15.12
N GLY A 468 -2.06 -16.51 -16.16
CA GLY A 468 -3.37 -17.15 -16.28
C GLY A 468 -4.49 -16.22 -16.76
N ALA A 469 -4.14 -15.13 -17.45
CA ALA A 469 -5.15 -14.24 -18.07
C ALA A 469 -6.17 -15.03 -18.88
N GLN A 470 -7.44 -14.73 -18.68
CA GLN A 470 -8.56 -15.44 -19.30
C GLN A 470 -9.12 -14.65 -20.48
N LYS A 471 -9.49 -15.36 -21.53
CA LYS A 471 -10.37 -14.79 -22.55
C LYS A 471 -11.81 -14.80 -22.03
N ALA A 472 -12.56 -13.74 -22.34
CA ALA A 472 -13.97 -13.67 -22.01
C ALA A 472 -14.72 -14.89 -22.59
N PRO A 473 -15.39 -15.70 -21.75
CA PRO A 473 -16.19 -16.81 -22.24
C PRO A 473 -17.36 -16.32 -23.09
N ALA A 474 -17.74 -17.11 -24.08
CA ALA A 474 -18.90 -16.81 -24.93
C ALA A 474 -20.16 -16.68 -24.05
N GLY A 475 -20.92 -15.59 -24.23
CA GLY A 475 -22.13 -15.33 -23.46
C GLY A 475 -21.91 -14.93 -22.01
N THR A 476 -20.68 -14.61 -21.59
CA THR A 476 -20.43 -14.09 -20.23
C THR A 476 -21.32 -12.89 -19.92
N PRO A 477 -21.86 -12.78 -18.69
CA PRO A 477 -22.59 -11.60 -18.26
C PRO A 477 -21.66 -10.40 -17.96
N LEU A 478 -20.36 -10.64 -17.77
CA LEU A 478 -19.36 -9.58 -17.52
C LEU A 478 -19.05 -8.83 -18.81
N ARG A 479 -19.97 -7.99 -19.24
CA ARG A 479 -19.83 -7.17 -20.46
C ARG A 479 -20.84 -6.02 -20.48
N ALA A 480 -20.46 -4.93 -21.10
CA ALA A 480 -21.35 -3.82 -21.40
C ALA A 480 -22.60 -4.29 -22.17
N GLY A 481 -23.76 -3.75 -21.80
CA GLY A 481 -25.03 -4.16 -22.40
C GLY A 481 -25.44 -5.61 -22.13
N GLY A 482 -24.73 -6.30 -21.23
CA GLY A 482 -25.05 -7.65 -20.75
C GLY A 482 -26.37 -7.71 -19.97
N PRO A 483 -26.71 -8.87 -19.41
CA PRO A 483 -27.96 -9.04 -18.65
C PRO A 483 -27.90 -8.35 -17.27
N ILE A 484 -26.71 -8.11 -16.69
CA ILE A 484 -26.56 -7.42 -15.42
C ILE A 484 -26.53 -5.92 -15.71
N LYS A 485 -27.32 -5.14 -14.96
CA LYS A 485 -27.51 -3.70 -15.11
C LYS A 485 -27.19 -2.93 -13.84
N HIS A 486 -27.28 -3.60 -12.68
CA HIS A 486 -27.04 -3.00 -11.38
C HIS A 486 -25.96 -3.78 -10.66
N VAL A 487 -24.92 -3.08 -10.25
CA VAL A 487 -23.81 -3.58 -9.45
C VAL A 487 -23.92 -2.98 -8.06
N PHE A 488 -23.85 -3.83 -7.05
CA PHE A 488 -23.72 -3.46 -5.65
C PHE A 488 -22.36 -3.95 -5.16
N PHE A 489 -21.50 -3.05 -4.79
CA PHE A 489 -20.17 -3.34 -4.26
C PHE A 489 -20.18 -3.08 -2.77
N VAL A 490 -20.02 -4.11 -1.97
CA VAL A 490 -20.04 -4.06 -0.52
C VAL A 490 -18.62 -4.26 -0.02
N VAL A 491 -18.07 -3.25 0.61
CA VAL A 491 -16.75 -3.28 1.24
C VAL A 491 -16.97 -3.39 2.74
N ARG A 492 -16.38 -4.42 3.33
CA ARG A 492 -16.36 -4.74 4.73
C ARG A 492 -14.95 -4.52 5.27
N GLU A 493 -14.75 -4.62 6.56
CA GLU A 493 -13.49 -4.29 7.23
C GLU A 493 -13.28 -5.19 8.45
N ASN A 494 -12.24 -5.73 8.61
CA ASN A 494 -11.01 -6.27 8.02
C ASN A 494 -10.97 -7.73 8.46
N ARG A 495 -11.32 -8.67 7.63
CA ARG A 495 -11.28 -10.08 8.06
C ARG A 495 -10.51 -10.94 7.07
N ASP A 496 -9.69 -11.80 7.66
CA ASP A 496 -9.00 -12.86 6.98
C ASP A 496 -9.95 -14.01 6.61
N TYR A 497 -9.64 -14.73 5.53
CA TYR A 497 -10.49 -15.83 5.07
C TYR A 497 -10.66 -16.93 6.12
N ASP A 498 -9.58 -17.42 6.75
CA ASP A 498 -9.68 -18.49 7.74
C ASP A 498 -10.33 -18.04 9.05
N GLN A 499 -10.23 -16.76 9.41
CA GLN A 499 -10.95 -16.23 10.58
C GLN A 499 -12.46 -16.40 10.47
N VAL A 500 -13.00 -16.32 9.25
CA VAL A 500 -14.44 -16.31 8.99
C VAL A 500 -14.91 -17.62 8.36
N LEU A 501 -14.24 -18.09 7.31
CA LEU A 501 -14.63 -19.26 6.52
C LEU A 501 -13.76 -20.50 6.76
N GLY A 502 -12.90 -20.47 7.77
CA GLY A 502 -12.06 -21.62 8.10
C GLY A 502 -12.87 -22.88 8.41
N ASP A 503 -14.03 -22.74 9.04
CA ASP A 503 -14.94 -23.84 9.41
C ASP A 503 -15.96 -24.25 8.32
N ILE A 504 -15.89 -23.66 7.12
CA ILE A 504 -16.84 -23.94 6.02
C ILE A 504 -16.84 -25.40 5.55
N GLY A 505 -15.80 -26.18 5.89
CA GLY A 505 -15.67 -27.59 5.58
C GLY A 505 -15.53 -27.92 4.09
N ARG A 506 -15.18 -26.95 3.26
CA ARG A 506 -14.97 -27.09 1.81
C ARG A 506 -14.03 -26.01 1.27
N GLY A 507 -13.43 -26.28 0.14
CA GLY A 507 -12.39 -25.41 -0.41
C GLY A 507 -11.09 -25.51 0.39
N ASN A 508 -10.23 -24.52 0.29
CA ASN A 508 -8.96 -24.44 1.02
C ASN A 508 -9.16 -23.64 2.31
N SER A 509 -9.62 -24.31 3.37
CA SER A 509 -10.04 -23.72 4.65
C SER A 509 -9.43 -24.44 5.82
N ASP A 510 -9.00 -23.71 6.87
CA ASP A 510 -8.46 -24.28 8.11
C ASP A 510 -9.35 -23.92 9.32
N PRO A 511 -10.12 -24.89 9.87
CA PRO A 511 -11.03 -24.65 10.99
C PRO A 511 -10.31 -24.30 12.29
N HIS A 512 -8.99 -24.59 12.41
CA HIS A 512 -8.23 -24.25 13.61
C HIS A 512 -7.95 -22.74 13.74
N LEU A 513 -8.10 -21.99 12.65
CA LEU A 513 -7.87 -20.54 12.61
C LEU A 513 -9.17 -19.74 12.72
N THR A 514 -10.32 -20.41 12.76
CA THR A 514 -11.62 -19.74 12.78
C THR A 514 -11.87 -19.00 14.08
N ILE A 515 -12.27 -17.74 13.98
CA ILE A 515 -12.71 -16.89 15.09
C ILE A 515 -14.22 -16.63 14.98
N PHE A 516 -14.69 -16.26 13.80
CA PHE A 516 -16.05 -15.83 13.52
C PHE A 516 -16.75 -16.80 12.56
N GLY A 517 -16.78 -18.08 12.92
CA GLY A 517 -17.32 -19.14 12.08
C GLY A 517 -18.85 -19.09 11.90
N GLN A 518 -19.43 -20.18 11.44
CA GLN A 518 -20.83 -20.26 10.99
C GLN A 518 -21.87 -19.81 12.06
N ASP A 519 -21.56 -19.89 13.33
CA ASP A 519 -22.49 -19.42 14.37
C ASP A 519 -22.51 -17.90 14.50
N VAL A 520 -21.46 -17.22 14.09
CA VAL A 520 -21.34 -15.75 14.06
C VAL A 520 -21.74 -15.19 12.69
N THR A 521 -21.37 -15.90 11.61
CA THR A 521 -21.56 -15.45 10.22
C THR A 521 -22.45 -16.40 9.40
N PRO A 522 -23.69 -16.73 9.85
CA PRO A 522 -24.55 -17.69 9.16
C PRO A 522 -24.97 -17.25 7.75
N ASN A 523 -25.10 -15.93 7.50
CA ASN A 523 -25.49 -15.42 6.18
C ASN A 523 -24.38 -15.59 5.17
N LEU A 524 -23.15 -15.17 5.47
CA LEU A 524 -22.02 -15.34 4.56
C LEU A 524 -21.78 -16.83 4.25
N HIS A 525 -21.83 -17.72 5.26
CA HIS A 525 -21.71 -19.17 5.06
C HIS A 525 -22.79 -19.74 4.14
N ALA A 526 -24.04 -19.32 4.31
CA ALA A 526 -25.14 -19.74 3.44
C ALA A 526 -24.95 -19.19 2.00
N LEU A 527 -24.51 -17.97 1.87
CA LEU A 527 -24.26 -17.32 0.58
C LEU A 527 -23.15 -18.03 -0.20
N VAL A 528 -21.97 -18.27 0.39
CA VAL A 528 -20.85 -18.92 -0.31
C VAL A 528 -21.09 -20.44 -0.49
N THR A 529 -22.08 -21.01 0.20
CA THR A 529 -22.55 -22.38 -0.04
C THR A 529 -23.51 -22.44 -1.23
N ARG A 530 -24.38 -21.46 -1.38
CA ARG A 530 -25.35 -21.36 -2.48
C ARG A 530 -24.74 -20.85 -3.77
N PHE A 531 -23.92 -19.81 -3.67
CA PHE A 531 -23.17 -19.17 -4.74
C PHE A 531 -21.73 -19.74 -4.79
N PRO A 532 -20.83 -19.26 -5.65
CA PRO A 532 -19.49 -19.82 -5.66
C PRO A 532 -18.72 -19.48 -4.39
N LEU A 533 -18.03 -20.44 -3.80
CA LEU A 533 -16.99 -20.26 -2.83
C LEU A 533 -15.67 -19.91 -3.56
N LEU A 534 -15.09 -18.78 -3.24
CA LEU A 534 -13.85 -18.27 -3.81
C LEU A 534 -12.79 -18.36 -2.70
N ASP A 535 -11.91 -19.34 -2.75
CA ASP A 535 -10.98 -19.62 -1.66
C ASP A 535 -9.53 -19.14 -1.91
N HIS A 536 -9.32 -18.40 -3.01
CA HIS A 536 -8.04 -17.80 -3.36
C HIS A 536 -8.25 -16.35 -3.86
N VAL A 537 -8.86 -15.52 -3.03
CA VAL A 537 -8.97 -14.09 -3.27
C VAL A 537 -8.11 -13.35 -2.25
N PHE A 538 -7.32 -12.38 -2.72
CA PHE A 538 -6.34 -11.68 -1.91
C PHE A 538 -6.60 -10.18 -1.93
N ALA A 539 -6.48 -9.51 -0.79
CA ALA A 539 -6.38 -8.07 -0.72
C ALA A 539 -5.08 -7.61 -1.39
N ASN A 540 -5.11 -6.47 -2.06
CA ASN A 540 -3.92 -5.83 -2.62
C ASN A 540 -3.21 -4.93 -1.59
N SER A 541 -3.71 -4.90 -0.37
CA SER A 541 -3.37 -3.99 0.72
C SER A 541 -2.80 -4.74 1.92
N GLU A 542 -1.91 -4.08 2.65
CA GLU A 542 -1.45 -4.51 3.96
C GLU A 542 -2.20 -3.80 5.09
N ALA A 543 -3.03 -2.80 4.76
CA ALA A 543 -3.75 -1.98 5.72
C ALA A 543 -4.96 -1.29 5.07
N SER A 544 -5.96 -0.93 5.87
CA SER A 544 -7.23 -0.35 5.39
C SER A 544 -7.05 0.91 4.57
N ILE A 545 -6.11 1.81 4.94
CA ILE A 545 -5.82 3.00 4.13
C ILE A 545 -5.51 2.65 2.67
N GLN A 546 -4.81 1.56 2.42
CA GLN A 546 -4.56 1.08 1.05
C GLN A 546 -5.78 0.37 0.48
N GLY A 547 -6.48 -0.44 1.30
CA GLY A 547 -7.65 -1.22 0.90
C GLY A 547 -8.75 -0.37 0.29
N HIS A 548 -9.06 0.74 0.94
CA HIS A 548 -10.05 1.69 0.44
C HIS A 548 -9.63 2.33 -0.89
N PHE A 549 -8.34 2.60 -1.11
CA PHE A 549 -7.87 3.03 -2.43
C PHE A 549 -7.96 1.92 -3.48
N TRP A 550 -7.61 0.69 -3.13
CA TRP A 550 -7.71 -0.43 -4.06
C TRP A 550 -9.16 -0.71 -4.47
N THR A 551 -10.11 -0.58 -3.55
CA THR A 551 -11.54 -0.80 -3.81
C THR A 551 -12.21 0.37 -4.52
N SER A 552 -11.78 1.60 -4.27
CA SER A 552 -12.42 2.81 -4.82
C SER A 552 -11.70 3.42 -6.02
N ALA A 553 -10.39 3.15 -6.19
CA ALA A 553 -9.55 3.73 -7.23
C ALA A 553 -8.71 2.73 -8.03
N ALA A 554 -8.74 1.44 -7.69
CA ALA A 554 -7.92 0.38 -8.30
C ALA A 554 -6.40 0.70 -8.31
N SER A 555 -5.96 1.59 -7.46
CA SER A 555 -4.55 1.98 -7.30
C SER A 555 -4.36 2.78 -6.03
N VAL A 556 -3.19 2.68 -5.42
CA VAL A 556 -2.79 3.52 -4.28
C VAL A 556 -1.81 4.56 -4.79
N PRO A 557 -1.99 5.86 -4.50
CA PRO A 557 -1.00 6.88 -4.85
C PRO A 557 0.33 6.63 -4.14
N ASP A 558 1.45 6.93 -4.79
CA ASP A 558 2.78 6.78 -4.18
C ASP A 558 2.90 7.51 -2.83
N TYR A 559 2.26 8.67 -2.69
CA TYR A 559 2.22 9.39 -1.41
C TYR A 559 1.68 8.53 -0.27
N VAL A 560 0.56 7.87 -0.48
CA VAL A 560 -0.06 6.97 0.52
C VAL A 560 0.80 5.72 0.69
N ASP A 561 1.22 5.10 -0.41
CA ASP A 561 1.91 3.81 -0.40
C ASP A 561 3.24 3.85 0.37
N ARG A 562 4.02 4.92 0.28
CA ARG A 562 5.28 5.05 1.04
C ARG A 562 5.12 5.54 2.48
N ASN A 563 3.94 6.06 2.87
CA ASN A 563 3.72 6.71 4.16
C ASN A 563 2.85 5.90 5.13
N TRP A 564 1.97 5.02 4.64
CA TRP A 564 1.06 4.24 5.49
C TRP A 564 1.79 3.48 6.62
N VAL A 565 2.95 2.91 6.34
CA VAL A 565 3.75 2.17 7.33
C VAL A 565 4.18 3.03 8.52
N GLN A 566 4.38 4.33 8.32
CA GLN A 566 4.77 5.26 9.38
C GLN A 566 3.58 5.67 10.24
N GLU A 567 2.42 5.75 9.63
CA GLU A 567 1.17 6.03 10.27
C GLU A 567 0.78 4.87 11.19
N TYR A 568 0.71 3.65 10.67
CA TYR A 568 0.44 2.43 11.43
C TYR A 568 1.51 2.11 12.48
N ALA A 569 2.73 2.57 12.29
CA ALA A 569 3.76 2.52 13.31
C ALA A 569 3.60 3.59 14.41
N ALA A 570 2.57 4.42 14.36
CA ALA A 570 2.33 5.53 15.28
C ALA A 570 3.57 6.41 15.48
N ARG A 571 4.20 6.82 14.38
CA ARG A 571 5.38 7.71 14.38
C ARG A 571 5.00 9.19 14.31
N GLY A 572 3.77 9.52 14.59
CA GLY A 572 3.28 10.90 14.61
C GLY A 572 3.05 11.49 13.22
N ARG A 573 2.83 10.66 12.19
CA ARG A 573 2.25 11.09 10.94
C ARG A 573 0.73 11.16 11.13
N PRO A 574 0.03 12.20 10.62
CA PRO A 574 -1.42 12.20 10.63
C PRO A 574 -1.98 11.11 9.71
N ASN A 575 -3.13 10.57 10.08
CA ASN A 575 -3.93 9.79 9.13
C ASN A 575 -4.42 10.76 8.07
N ASP A 576 -3.94 10.60 6.85
CA ASP A 576 -4.19 11.53 5.77
C ASP A 576 -5.00 10.90 4.61
N PHE A 577 -5.56 9.69 4.82
CA PHE A 577 -6.43 9.05 3.85
C PHE A 577 -7.68 9.89 3.57
N GLY A 578 -7.84 10.33 2.32
CA GLY A 578 -9.00 11.10 1.88
C GLY A 578 -9.18 12.46 2.59
N VAL A 579 -8.32 12.79 3.55
CA VAL A 579 -8.37 14.02 4.34
C VAL A 579 -7.66 15.16 3.63
N TYR A 580 -6.53 14.86 2.99
CA TYR A 580 -5.73 15.84 2.26
C TYR A 580 -5.73 15.54 0.77
N ALA A 581 -5.84 16.56 -0.04
CA ALA A 581 -5.83 16.44 -1.51
C ALA A 581 -4.62 15.67 -2.04
N VAL A 582 -3.48 15.75 -1.36
CA VAL A 582 -2.25 15.03 -1.74
C VAL A 582 -2.41 13.50 -1.72
N THR A 583 -3.44 12.98 -1.05
CA THR A 583 -3.72 11.53 -1.03
C THR A 583 -4.53 11.07 -2.23
N PHE A 584 -5.08 11.96 -3.06
CA PHE A 584 -5.97 11.59 -4.15
C PHE A 584 -5.20 11.00 -5.33
N PRO A 585 -5.69 9.90 -5.92
CA PRO A 585 -5.03 9.30 -7.09
C PRO A 585 -5.16 10.19 -8.31
N GLY A 586 -4.08 10.25 -9.11
CA GLY A 586 -4.03 11.11 -10.29
C GLY A 586 -5.07 10.81 -11.37
N ASN A 587 -5.57 9.58 -11.40
CA ASN A 587 -6.65 9.13 -12.30
C ASN A 587 -8.05 9.27 -11.69
N GLY A 588 -8.15 9.70 -10.44
CA GLY A 588 -9.39 9.81 -9.68
C GLY A 588 -9.91 8.47 -9.18
N PHE A 589 -11.16 8.50 -8.71
CA PHE A 589 -11.87 7.35 -8.16
C PHE A 589 -12.84 6.73 -9.17
N LEU A 590 -13.40 5.58 -8.85
CA LEU A 590 -14.45 4.93 -9.66
C LEU A 590 -15.67 5.84 -9.85
N PHE A 591 -15.97 6.69 -8.88
CA PHE A 591 -17.04 7.69 -8.94
C PHE A 591 -16.77 8.73 -10.05
N ASP A 592 -15.53 9.22 -10.15
CA ASP A 592 -15.08 10.11 -11.23
C ASP A 592 -15.18 9.45 -12.58
N GLN A 593 -14.82 8.18 -12.65
CA GLN A 593 -14.90 7.42 -13.89
C GLN A 593 -16.36 7.18 -14.30
N ALA A 594 -17.23 6.91 -13.34
CA ALA A 594 -18.67 6.78 -13.58
C ALA A 594 -19.24 8.07 -14.16
N GLU A 595 -18.91 9.22 -13.58
CA GLU A 595 -19.36 10.52 -14.11
C GLU A 595 -18.82 10.82 -15.50
N ARG A 596 -17.52 10.65 -15.71
CA ARG A 596 -16.91 10.87 -17.04
C ARG A 596 -17.58 10.04 -18.14
N GLN A 597 -18.17 8.90 -17.77
CA GLN A 597 -18.82 7.97 -18.72
C GLN A 597 -20.35 7.95 -18.59
N HIS A 598 -20.94 8.88 -17.83
CA HIS A 598 -22.38 9.01 -17.64
C HIS A 598 -23.03 7.73 -17.10
N ILE A 599 -22.32 7.02 -16.21
CA ILE A 599 -22.83 5.85 -15.47
C ILE A 599 -23.42 6.36 -14.17
N SER A 600 -24.70 6.05 -13.93
CA SER A 600 -25.34 6.45 -12.66
C SER A 600 -24.73 5.68 -11.49
N TYR A 601 -24.44 6.38 -10.40
CA TYR A 601 -23.90 5.77 -9.18
C TYR A 601 -24.53 6.37 -7.92
N PHE A 602 -24.38 5.66 -6.81
CA PHE A 602 -24.63 6.16 -5.49
C PHE A 602 -23.64 5.58 -4.49
N ASN A 603 -23.10 6.43 -3.62
CA ASN A 603 -22.12 6.07 -2.60
C ASN A 603 -22.81 6.01 -1.22
N TYR A 604 -22.72 4.86 -0.58
CA TYR A 604 -23.22 4.61 0.76
C TYR A 604 -22.04 4.47 1.73
N GLY A 605 -21.33 5.56 1.96
CA GLY A 605 -20.36 5.70 3.03
C GLY A 605 -18.88 5.56 2.68
N GLU A 606 -18.50 5.46 1.40
CA GLU A 606 -17.10 5.54 0.98
C GLU A 606 -16.68 6.98 0.76
N ILE A 607 -15.42 7.30 1.02
CA ILE A 607 -14.79 8.61 0.93
C ILE A 607 -15.51 9.64 1.79
N ALA A 608 -14.94 9.87 2.95
CA ALA A 608 -15.30 11.04 3.71
C ALA A 608 -14.49 12.22 3.20
N GLY A 609 -15.16 13.27 2.92
CA GLY A 609 -14.51 14.54 2.76
C GLY A 609 -13.82 14.99 4.05
N ASP A 610 -13.19 16.10 3.95
CA ASP A 610 -12.48 16.93 4.91
C ASP A 610 -12.76 16.76 6.41
N GLN A 611 -11.71 16.62 7.19
CA GLN A 611 -11.74 16.80 8.63
C GLN A 611 -11.55 18.30 8.99
N PRO A 612 -12.55 18.99 9.52
CA PRO A 612 -12.47 20.42 9.81
C PRO A 612 -11.40 20.82 10.82
N THR A 613 -10.90 19.87 11.60
CA THR A 613 -9.88 20.10 12.64
C THR A 613 -8.47 20.27 12.08
N LEU A 614 -8.23 19.93 10.83
CA LEU A 614 -6.89 19.94 10.23
C LEU A 614 -6.58 21.23 9.46
N GLY A 615 -7.54 22.15 9.39
CA GLY A 615 -7.37 23.49 8.82
C GLY A 615 -7.52 23.55 7.31
N ASP A 616 -7.73 24.78 6.82
CA ASP A 616 -7.97 25.05 5.38
C ASP A 616 -6.73 24.90 4.48
N ARG A 617 -5.67 24.28 4.99
CA ARG A 617 -4.39 24.21 4.30
C ARG A 617 -4.50 23.60 2.92
N ASP A 618 -5.32 22.56 2.79
CA ASP A 618 -5.41 21.73 1.59
C ASP A 618 -6.72 21.86 0.83
N ARG A 619 -7.60 22.76 1.28
CA ARG A 619 -8.86 23.06 0.57
C ARG A 619 -8.60 23.75 -0.74
N SER A 620 -8.08 23.01 -1.71
CA SER A 620 -8.07 23.52 -3.08
C SER A 620 -9.51 23.62 -3.61
N PRO A 621 -9.84 24.58 -4.48
CA PRO A 621 -11.15 24.64 -5.12
C PRO A 621 -11.51 23.33 -5.85
N ALA A 622 -10.53 22.60 -6.35
CA ALA A 622 -10.73 21.31 -7.01
C ALA A 622 -11.16 20.22 -6.01
N LEU A 623 -10.53 20.16 -4.83
CA LEU A 623 -10.92 19.24 -3.78
C LEU A 623 -12.34 19.52 -3.28
N LEU A 624 -12.66 20.80 -2.98
CA LEU A 624 -14.00 21.19 -2.58
C LEU A 624 -15.07 20.83 -3.62
N ALA A 625 -14.76 21.02 -4.90
CA ALA A 625 -15.67 20.63 -5.97
C ALA A 625 -15.87 19.12 -6.03
N GLU A 626 -14.80 18.33 -5.81
CA GLU A 626 -14.85 16.89 -5.74
C GLU A 626 -15.69 16.39 -4.58
N GLU A 627 -15.46 16.92 -3.39
CA GLU A 627 -16.25 16.60 -2.20
C GLU A 627 -17.73 16.91 -2.40
N GLN A 628 -18.05 18.08 -2.91
CA GLN A 628 -19.43 18.48 -3.20
C GLN A 628 -20.10 17.56 -4.22
N ARG A 629 -19.37 17.12 -5.22
CA ARG A 629 -19.84 16.23 -6.26
C ARG A 629 -20.12 14.82 -5.73
N VAL A 630 -19.18 14.24 -5.01
CA VAL A 630 -19.36 12.91 -4.39
C VAL A 630 -20.49 12.96 -3.37
N ALA A 631 -20.53 14.01 -2.56
CA ALA A 631 -21.55 14.21 -1.54
C ALA A 631 -22.98 14.34 -2.11
N ALA A 632 -23.12 14.92 -3.30
CA ALA A 632 -24.43 15.03 -3.96
C ALA A 632 -25.03 13.66 -4.31
N ASN A 633 -24.20 12.62 -4.46
CA ASN A 633 -24.60 11.25 -4.75
C ASN A 633 -24.22 10.28 -3.62
N SER A 634 -24.18 10.75 -2.38
CA SER A 634 -23.75 9.95 -1.24
C SER A 634 -24.74 10.02 -0.08
N ASP A 635 -24.77 8.92 0.69
CA ASP A 635 -25.33 8.87 2.04
C ASP A 635 -24.20 8.43 2.98
N LEU A 636 -23.63 9.40 3.67
CA LEU A 636 -22.46 9.21 4.52
C LEU A 636 -22.85 8.86 5.97
N GLY A 637 -24.15 8.77 6.25
CA GLY A 637 -24.69 8.50 7.57
C GLY A 637 -25.00 9.77 8.42
N PRO A 638 -25.54 9.62 9.63
CA PRO A 638 -25.94 10.74 10.46
C PRO A 638 -24.72 11.57 10.91
N GLY A 639 -24.87 12.89 10.84
CA GLY A 639 -23.81 13.84 11.18
C GLY A 639 -22.75 14.03 10.10
N LEU A 640 -22.78 13.25 9.04
CA LEU A 640 -21.87 13.32 7.92
C LEU A 640 -22.56 14.01 6.72
N THR A 641 -22.88 15.29 6.89
CA THR A 641 -23.39 16.12 5.80
C THR A 641 -22.25 16.92 5.15
N PRO A 642 -22.29 17.14 3.84
CA PRO A 642 -21.31 17.97 3.15
C PRO A 642 -21.15 19.33 3.83
N GLY A 643 -19.94 19.68 4.22
CA GLY A 643 -19.64 20.89 4.97
C GLY A 643 -20.03 20.83 6.47
N GLY A 644 -20.49 19.70 6.98
CA GLY A 644 -20.68 19.45 8.39
C GLY A 644 -19.37 19.16 9.12
N THR A 645 -19.35 19.36 10.43
CA THR A 645 -18.25 18.89 11.27
C THR A 645 -18.35 17.39 11.40
N TYR A 646 -17.45 16.68 10.74
CA TYR A 646 -17.26 15.26 11.01
C TYR A 646 -16.74 15.10 12.43
N PRO A 647 -17.30 14.23 13.26
CA PRO A 647 -16.54 13.77 14.41
C PRO A 647 -15.22 13.22 13.87
N ALA A 648 -14.13 13.44 14.57
CA ALA A 648 -12.75 13.22 14.16
C ALA A 648 -12.41 11.75 13.80
N VAL A 649 -13.19 11.16 12.94
CA VAL A 649 -13.03 9.81 12.42
C VAL A 649 -12.78 10.01 10.94
N GLY A 650 -11.56 9.83 10.57
CA GLY A 650 -11.17 9.82 9.18
C GLY A 650 -12.10 8.89 8.43
N GLY A 651 -12.75 9.43 7.52
CA GLY A 651 -13.56 8.85 6.50
C GLY A 651 -14.29 7.57 6.76
N ILE A 652 -15.38 7.47 6.10
CA ILE A 652 -15.77 6.22 5.53
C ILE A 652 -16.19 5.18 6.52
N GLY A 653 -17.42 5.18 6.85
CA GLY A 653 -18.03 4.00 7.43
C GLY A 653 -17.41 3.45 8.73
N GLN A 654 -16.22 3.90 9.10
CA GLN A 654 -15.53 3.52 10.34
C GLN A 654 -16.13 4.14 11.61
N VAL A 655 -17.30 4.74 11.53
CA VAL A 655 -18.02 5.08 12.72
C VAL A 655 -18.53 3.79 13.36
N THR A 656 -17.60 3.09 13.96
CA THR A 656 -17.87 1.86 14.70
C THR A 656 -18.31 2.25 16.11
N GLY A 657 -19.59 2.58 16.28
CA GLY A 657 -20.20 2.77 17.58
C GLY A 657 -20.07 4.18 18.19
N SER A 658 -20.84 4.40 19.23
CA SER A 658 -20.97 5.65 19.97
C SER A 658 -19.62 6.20 20.45
N ASP A 659 -19.50 7.51 20.46
CA ASP A 659 -18.44 8.18 21.21
C ASP A 659 -18.51 7.72 22.68
N PRO A 660 -17.44 7.10 23.23
CA PRO A 660 -17.42 6.69 24.63
C PRO A 660 -17.59 7.87 25.60
N ALA A 661 -17.26 9.09 25.15
CA ALA A 661 -17.46 10.31 25.93
C ALA A 661 -18.92 10.77 25.93
N ASN A 662 -19.75 10.26 25.02
CA ASN A 662 -21.16 10.62 24.94
C ASN A 662 -22.05 9.43 24.58
N PRO A 663 -22.25 8.48 25.51
CA PRO A 663 -23.06 7.27 25.27
C PRO A 663 -24.55 7.57 25.00
N LEU A 664 -24.96 8.83 25.04
CA LEU A 664 -26.32 9.25 24.75
C LEU A 664 -26.60 9.48 23.26
N ASP A 665 -25.56 9.48 22.39
CA ASP A 665 -25.71 9.76 20.95
C ASP A 665 -26.13 8.54 20.14
N GLY A 666 -26.38 7.39 20.79
CA GLY A 666 -26.76 6.15 20.12
C GLY A 666 -25.56 5.37 19.55
N GLU A 667 -25.85 4.28 18.90
CA GLU A 667 -24.86 3.39 18.28
C GLU A 667 -25.12 3.23 16.79
N ILE A 668 -24.09 2.89 16.05
CA ILE A 668 -24.21 2.54 14.64
C ILE A 668 -24.20 1.01 14.53
N PHE A 669 -25.27 0.51 13.92
CA PHE A 669 -25.42 -0.89 13.52
C PHE A 669 -25.34 -1.00 12.01
N ASP A 670 -24.72 -2.05 11.52
CA ASP A 670 -24.79 -2.38 10.10
C ASP A 670 -26.17 -2.96 9.75
N SER A 671 -26.71 -3.83 10.61
CA SER A 671 -28.04 -4.39 10.43
C SER A 671 -29.17 -3.44 10.87
N SER A 672 -30.39 -3.82 10.59
CA SER A 672 -31.57 -3.14 11.13
C SER A 672 -31.49 -3.09 12.67
N LEU A 673 -31.93 -1.96 13.25
CA LEU A 673 -31.81 -1.74 14.69
C LEU A 673 -32.45 -2.90 15.47
N PRO A 674 -31.69 -3.56 16.34
CA PRO A 674 -32.24 -4.60 17.19
C PRO A 674 -33.21 -4.01 18.24
N ALA A 675 -34.17 -4.80 18.66
CA ALA A 675 -35.08 -4.38 19.73
C ALA A 675 -34.30 -4.08 21.01
N GLY A 676 -34.41 -2.87 21.54
CA GLY A 676 -33.63 -2.41 22.69
C GLY A 676 -32.33 -1.68 22.33
N ALA A 677 -32.10 -1.36 21.07
CA ALA A 677 -30.99 -0.49 20.68
C ALA A 677 -31.07 0.86 21.43
N PRO A 678 -29.95 1.47 21.83
CA PRO A 678 -29.93 2.75 22.51
C PRO A 678 -30.69 3.84 21.73
N PRO A 679 -31.39 4.76 22.40
CA PRO A 679 -32.01 5.91 21.74
C PRO A 679 -30.98 6.68 20.90
N GLY A 680 -31.37 7.07 19.67
CA GLY A 680 -30.48 7.78 18.76
C GLY A 680 -29.59 6.87 17.91
N SER A 681 -29.65 5.55 18.09
CA SER A 681 -28.92 4.59 17.26
C SER A 681 -29.30 4.69 15.78
N TYR A 682 -28.36 4.39 14.93
CA TYR A 682 -28.48 4.44 13.48
C TYR A 682 -28.23 3.04 12.87
N SER A 683 -28.92 2.74 11.77
CA SER A 683 -28.73 1.51 11.00
C SER A 683 -28.34 1.84 9.57
N ARG A 684 -27.20 1.31 9.11
CA ARG A 684 -26.75 1.45 7.73
C ARG A 684 -27.71 0.78 6.74
N ILE A 685 -28.17 -0.43 7.07
CA ILE A 685 -29.09 -1.15 6.19
C ILE A 685 -30.48 -0.53 6.11
N ASP A 686 -30.96 0.09 7.19
CA ASP A 686 -32.27 0.76 7.16
C ASP A 686 -32.19 2.06 6.33
N SER A 687 -31.08 2.78 6.41
CA SER A 687 -30.80 3.93 5.54
C SER A 687 -30.73 3.50 4.07
N PHE A 688 -29.97 2.45 3.78
CA PHE A 688 -29.92 1.87 2.44
C PHE A 688 -31.30 1.46 1.96
N ARG A 689 -32.08 0.76 2.78
CA ARG A 689 -33.42 0.28 2.45
C ARG A 689 -34.34 1.45 2.03
N ALA A 690 -34.38 2.49 2.85
CA ALA A 690 -35.23 3.65 2.59
C ALA A 690 -34.89 4.31 1.25
N ARG A 691 -33.60 4.46 0.95
CA ARG A 691 -33.12 4.99 -0.33
C ARG A 691 -33.41 4.06 -1.49
N PHE A 692 -33.08 2.79 -1.34
CA PHE A 692 -33.25 1.77 -2.38
C PHE A 692 -34.71 1.59 -2.77
N GLU A 693 -35.63 1.57 -1.81
CA GLU A 693 -37.09 1.48 -2.07
C GLU A 693 -37.59 2.73 -2.81
N SER A 694 -37.12 3.93 -2.45
CA SER A 694 -37.42 5.16 -3.18
C SER A 694 -36.90 5.10 -4.62
N GLN A 695 -35.66 4.66 -4.83
CA GLN A 695 -35.07 4.49 -6.17
C GLN A 695 -35.79 3.41 -6.97
N LEU A 696 -36.21 2.31 -6.35
CA LEU A 696 -37.02 1.27 -6.98
C LEU A 696 -38.39 1.81 -7.44
N ALA A 697 -39.05 2.60 -6.60
CA ALA A 697 -40.35 3.21 -6.92
C ALA A 697 -40.21 4.17 -8.12
N ALA A 698 -39.10 4.93 -8.16
CA ALA A 698 -38.80 5.86 -9.24
C ALA A 698 -38.22 5.19 -10.50
N ASN A 699 -37.95 3.87 -10.50
CA ASN A 699 -37.17 3.19 -11.53
C ASN A 699 -35.79 3.83 -11.79
N ALA A 700 -35.15 4.30 -10.74
CA ALA A 700 -33.93 5.10 -10.77
C ALA A 700 -32.80 4.48 -9.93
N VAL A 701 -32.81 3.15 -9.70
CA VAL A 701 -31.70 2.47 -9.03
C VAL A 701 -30.45 2.64 -9.88
N PRO A 702 -29.34 3.16 -9.32
CA PRO A 702 -28.11 3.39 -10.08
C PRO A 702 -27.52 2.10 -10.66
N ALA A 703 -26.72 2.27 -11.71
CA ALA A 703 -25.94 1.17 -12.28
C ALA A 703 -24.82 0.71 -11.33
N PHE A 704 -24.22 1.65 -10.58
CA PHE A 704 -23.16 1.39 -9.61
C PHE A 704 -23.59 1.87 -8.22
N ASN A 705 -23.57 0.98 -7.24
CA ASN A 705 -23.88 1.25 -5.84
C ASN A 705 -22.70 0.76 -5.01
N TYR A 706 -22.00 1.66 -4.34
CA TYR A 706 -20.87 1.38 -3.48
C TYR A 706 -21.32 1.48 -2.02
N LEU A 707 -21.10 0.45 -1.22
CA LEU A 707 -21.56 0.38 0.16
C LEU A 707 -20.36 0.05 1.07
N CYS A 708 -20.18 0.85 2.11
CA CYS A 708 -19.28 0.52 3.22
C CYS A 708 -20.08 -0.05 4.39
N MET A 709 -19.73 -1.25 4.82
CA MET A 709 -20.29 -1.95 5.96
C MET A 709 -19.14 -2.44 6.85
N THR A 710 -18.64 -1.57 7.71
CA THR A 710 -17.34 -1.71 8.38
C THR A 710 -17.46 -2.10 9.87
N GLY A 711 -18.64 -2.54 10.31
CA GLY A 711 -18.87 -2.92 11.72
C GLY A 711 -18.08 -4.15 12.17
N ASP A 712 -17.61 -4.97 11.26
CA ASP A 712 -16.81 -6.16 11.55
C ASP A 712 -15.35 -5.85 11.94
N HIS A 713 -14.88 -4.61 11.77
CA HIS A 713 -13.60 -4.15 12.35
C HIS A 713 -13.54 -4.40 13.86
N THR A 714 -14.63 -4.23 14.56
CA THR A 714 -14.82 -4.39 16.00
C THR A 714 -14.11 -3.33 16.85
N ARG A 715 -14.39 -3.32 18.14
CA ARG A 715 -13.67 -2.56 19.16
C ARG A 715 -12.97 -3.47 20.18
N GLY A 716 -12.54 -4.64 19.74
CA GLY A 716 -11.94 -5.63 20.61
C GLY A 716 -12.82 -5.90 21.84
N THR A 717 -12.23 -6.00 23.01
CA THR A 717 -12.95 -6.20 24.27
C THR A 717 -13.09 -4.93 25.11
N GLN A 718 -13.15 -3.75 24.47
CA GLN A 718 -13.31 -2.48 25.14
C GLN A 718 -14.61 -2.47 25.97
N THR A 719 -14.48 -2.14 27.26
CA THR A 719 -15.60 -2.18 28.21
C THR A 719 -16.74 -1.25 27.80
N GLY A 720 -17.97 -1.76 27.81
CA GLY A 720 -19.17 -1.02 27.46
C GLY A 720 -19.53 -1.07 25.98
N PHE A 721 -18.61 -1.45 25.09
CA PHE A 721 -18.90 -1.67 23.68
C PHE A 721 -19.43 -3.09 23.42
N PRO A 722 -20.14 -3.33 22.30
CA PRO A 722 -20.55 -4.68 21.94
C PRO A 722 -19.34 -5.64 21.88
N ILE A 723 -19.58 -6.89 22.20
CA ILE A 723 -18.53 -7.92 22.08
C ILE A 723 -18.17 -8.15 20.61
N PRO A 724 -16.93 -8.57 20.29
CA PRO A 724 -16.51 -8.75 18.89
C PRO A 724 -17.44 -9.64 18.07
N THR A 725 -17.90 -10.75 18.65
CA THR A 725 -18.85 -11.65 17.98
C THR A 725 -20.21 -11.00 17.71
N ALA A 726 -20.67 -10.05 18.55
CA ALA A 726 -21.90 -9.31 18.29
C ALA A 726 -21.73 -8.33 17.13
N MET A 727 -20.61 -7.63 17.06
CA MET A 727 -20.32 -6.69 15.97
C MET A 727 -20.19 -7.41 14.61
N VAL A 728 -19.47 -8.52 14.56
CA VAL A 728 -19.34 -9.32 13.33
C VAL A 728 -20.69 -9.98 12.96
N ALA A 729 -21.49 -10.43 13.94
CA ALA A 729 -22.83 -10.97 13.68
C ALA A 729 -23.82 -9.90 13.20
N ASP A 730 -23.69 -8.66 13.66
CA ASP A 730 -24.46 -7.52 13.18
C ASP A 730 -24.14 -7.22 11.69
N ASN A 731 -22.87 -7.20 11.35
CA ASN A 731 -22.41 -7.02 9.98
C ASN A 731 -22.87 -8.16 9.06
N ASP A 732 -22.76 -9.42 9.49
CA ASP A 732 -23.25 -10.58 8.73
C ASP A 732 -24.78 -10.54 8.54
N LEU A 733 -25.53 -10.13 9.55
CA LEU A 733 -26.98 -9.94 9.45
C LEU A 733 -27.33 -8.85 8.44
N ALA A 734 -26.59 -7.74 8.45
CA ALA A 734 -26.75 -6.65 7.49
C ALA A 734 -26.54 -7.14 6.06
N LEU A 735 -25.49 -7.93 5.82
CA LEU A 735 -25.25 -8.56 4.53
C LEU A 735 -26.44 -9.44 4.11
N GLY A 736 -26.95 -10.26 5.02
CA GLY A 736 -28.14 -11.09 4.77
C GLY A 736 -29.36 -10.24 4.40
N GLN A 737 -29.62 -9.17 5.13
CA GLN A 737 -30.73 -8.23 4.90
C GLN A 737 -30.60 -7.48 3.56
N LEU A 738 -29.38 -7.08 3.20
CA LEU A 738 -29.08 -6.46 1.91
C LEU A 738 -29.44 -7.41 0.76
N VAL A 739 -28.95 -8.64 0.84
CA VAL A 739 -29.18 -9.64 -0.22
C VAL A 739 -30.66 -10.02 -0.28
N ASP A 740 -31.36 -10.16 0.84
CA ASP A 740 -32.81 -10.42 0.89
C ASP A 740 -33.59 -9.31 0.17
N LEU A 741 -33.28 -8.06 0.52
CA LEU A 741 -33.91 -6.87 -0.06
C LEU A 741 -33.72 -6.78 -1.58
N ILE A 742 -32.51 -6.93 -2.04
CA ILE A 742 -32.19 -6.86 -3.48
C ILE A 742 -32.76 -8.07 -4.22
N SER A 743 -32.63 -9.28 -3.66
CA SER A 743 -33.09 -10.51 -4.34
C SER A 743 -34.60 -10.65 -4.47
N ARG A 744 -35.38 -9.94 -3.62
CA ARG A 744 -36.84 -9.86 -3.72
C ARG A 744 -37.32 -8.71 -4.63
N SER A 745 -36.42 -7.82 -5.04
CA SER A 745 -36.77 -6.65 -5.84
C SER A 745 -36.97 -7.01 -7.31
N LYS A 746 -37.68 -6.12 -8.03
CA LYS A 746 -37.89 -6.25 -9.50
C LYS A 746 -36.61 -6.21 -10.33
N ILE A 747 -35.49 -5.73 -9.77
CA ILE A 747 -34.20 -5.63 -10.48
C ILE A 747 -33.32 -6.87 -10.25
N TRP A 748 -33.69 -7.82 -9.40
CA TRP A 748 -32.85 -8.97 -9.07
C TRP A 748 -32.32 -9.70 -10.30
N SER A 749 -33.18 -9.93 -11.31
CA SER A 749 -32.79 -10.64 -12.54
C SER A 749 -31.66 -9.95 -13.33
N SER A 750 -31.35 -8.71 -12.98
CA SER A 750 -30.33 -7.89 -13.64
C SER A 750 -29.32 -7.31 -12.64
N SER A 751 -29.15 -7.92 -11.46
CA SER A 751 -28.25 -7.44 -10.40
C SER A 751 -27.10 -8.41 -10.15
N ALA A 752 -25.96 -7.83 -9.72
CA ALA A 752 -24.85 -8.54 -9.13
C ALA A 752 -24.39 -7.79 -7.86
N ILE A 753 -24.10 -8.54 -6.80
CA ILE A 753 -23.56 -8.06 -5.54
C ILE A 753 -22.19 -8.67 -5.39
N PHE A 754 -21.17 -7.83 -5.18
CA PHE A 754 -19.80 -8.22 -4.85
C PHE A 754 -19.54 -7.79 -3.41
N VAL A 755 -19.08 -8.71 -2.60
CA VAL A 755 -18.74 -8.47 -1.19
C VAL A 755 -17.28 -8.78 -1.00
N VAL A 756 -16.52 -7.85 -0.44
CA VAL A 756 -15.09 -7.97 -0.17
C VAL A 756 -14.77 -7.41 1.21
N GLU A 757 -13.61 -7.77 1.73
CA GLU A 757 -12.91 -6.99 2.76
C GLU A 757 -11.92 -6.05 2.05
N ASP A 758 -11.65 -4.88 2.63
CA ASP A 758 -10.68 -3.91 2.10
C ASP A 758 -9.24 -4.40 2.31
N ASP A 759 -8.97 -5.01 3.45
CA ASP A 759 -7.74 -5.74 3.75
C ASP A 759 -8.04 -7.00 4.59
N SER A 760 -7.02 -7.77 4.93
CA SER A 760 -7.12 -8.95 5.78
C SER A 760 -6.83 -8.63 7.26
N GLN A 761 -6.63 -7.36 7.57
CA GLN A 761 -6.13 -6.90 8.86
C GLN A 761 -4.83 -7.63 9.24
N ASP A 762 -4.92 -8.62 10.10
CA ASP A 762 -3.75 -9.27 10.67
C ASP A 762 -4.02 -10.72 11.04
N GLY A 763 -5.15 -11.20 10.55
CA GLY A 763 -5.63 -12.52 10.85
C GLY A 763 -4.68 -13.62 10.38
N ALA A 764 -4.60 -14.69 11.18
CA ALA A 764 -3.82 -15.85 10.78
C ALA A 764 -4.51 -16.59 9.63
N ASP A 765 -3.78 -16.80 8.53
CA ASP A 765 -4.21 -17.55 7.36
C ASP A 765 -3.16 -18.59 6.95
N HIS A 766 -3.58 -19.82 6.65
CA HIS A 766 -2.66 -20.90 6.31
C HIS A 766 -2.14 -20.84 4.87
N VAL A 767 -2.74 -20.01 4.01
CA VAL A 767 -2.38 -19.87 2.60
C VAL A 767 -1.52 -18.63 2.37
N ASN A 768 -2.02 -17.47 2.77
CA ASN A 768 -1.32 -16.19 2.64
C ASN A 768 -1.99 -15.14 3.52
N ALA A 769 -1.19 -14.30 4.15
CA ALA A 769 -1.64 -13.27 5.07
C ALA A 769 -2.58 -12.19 4.48
N HIS A 770 -2.72 -12.15 3.15
CA HIS A 770 -3.64 -11.22 2.47
C HIS A 770 -4.95 -11.86 2.04
N ARG A 771 -5.22 -13.13 2.38
CA ARG A 771 -6.39 -13.83 1.87
C ARG A 771 -7.66 -13.39 2.59
N ILE A 772 -8.67 -12.96 1.81
CA ILE A 772 -9.92 -12.40 2.33
C ILE A 772 -11.15 -13.22 1.90
N PRO A 773 -12.23 -13.24 2.71
CA PRO A 773 -13.49 -13.81 2.30
C PRO A 773 -14.21 -12.92 1.28
N VAL A 774 -14.59 -13.48 0.15
CA VAL A 774 -15.27 -12.77 -0.93
C VAL A 774 -16.50 -13.51 -1.38
N ALA A 775 -17.62 -12.81 -1.57
CA ALA A 775 -18.84 -13.38 -2.12
C ALA A 775 -19.26 -12.69 -3.41
N VAL A 776 -19.68 -13.49 -4.40
CA VAL A 776 -20.26 -13.06 -5.67
C VAL A 776 -21.68 -13.59 -5.77
N ILE A 777 -22.65 -12.68 -5.67
CA ILE A 777 -24.06 -13.02 -5.49
C ILE A 777 -24.85 -12.43 -6.66
N SER A 778 -25.42 -13.28 -7.49
CA SER A 778 -26.17 -12.89 -8.69
C SER A 778 -27.01 -14.06 -9.20
N PRO A 779 -28.11 -13.84 -9.90
CA PRO A 779 -28.75 -14.89 -10.69
C PRO A 779 -27.78 -15.61 -11.62
N TYR A 780 -26.76 -14.90 -12.10
CA TYR A 780 -25.75 -15.41 -13.04
C TYR A 780 -24.51 -16.01 -12.36
N ALA A 781 -24.40 -15.95 -11.04
CA ALA A 781 -23.30 -16.59 -10.34
C ALA A 781 -23.42 -18.13 -10.36
N ARG A 782 -22.28 -18.84 -10.40
CA ARG A 782 -22.26 -20.30 -10.38
C ARG A 782 -22.85 -20.83 -9.08
N LYS A 783 -23.71 -21.83 -9.20
CA LYS A 783 -24.36 -22.45 -8.04
C LYS A 783 -23.42 -23.42 -7.36
N GLY A 784 -23.07 -23.16 -6.09
CA GLY A 784 -22.35 -24.07 -5.21
C GLY A 784 -20.98 -24.53 -5.70
N ALA A 785 -20.37 -23.83 -6.64
CA ALA A 785 -19.04 -24.14 -7.14
C ALA A 785 -17.95 -23.79 -6.11
N ILE A 786 -16.83 -24.48 -6.17
CA ILE A 786 -15.58 -24.06 -5.50
C ILE A 786 -14.65 -23.57 -6.58
N ILE A 787 -14.06 -22.40 -6.39
CA ILE A 787 -13.18 -21.76 -7.36
C ILE A 787 -11.85 -21.46 -6.68
N HIS A 788 -10.83 -22.24 -7.06
CA HIS A 788 -9.45 -22.11 -6.56
C HIS A 788 -8.60 -21.16 -7.39
N ARG A 789 -9.19 -20.44 -8.34
CA ARG A 789 -8.46 -19.47 -9.12
C ARG A 789 -8.11 -18.27 -8.25
N ARG A 790 -6.85 -17.82 -8.38
CA ARG A 790 -6.39 -16.58 -7.77
C ARG A 790 -7.14 -15.39 -8.37
N TYR A 791 -7.70 -14.58 -7.52
CA TYR A 791 -8.22 -13.25 -7.79
C TYR A 791 -7.70 -12.28 -6.72
N ASP A 792 -7.91 -11.01 -6.94
CA ASP A 792 -7.59 -9.95 -6.02
C ASP A 792 -8.69 -8.87 -6.03
N LEU A 793 -8.58 -7.83 -5.18
CA LEU A 793 -9.55 -6.73 -5.16
C LEU A 793 -9.72 -6.09 -6.54
N VAL A 794 -8.61 -5.92 -7.26
CA VAL A 794 -8.63 -5.30 -8.60
C VAL A 794 -9.34 -6.20 -9.62
N SER A 795 -9.29 -7.52 -9.44
CA SER A 795 -10.08 -8.48 -10.25
C SER A 795 -11.59 -8.27 -10.05
N VAL A 796 -12.01 -7.95 -8.81
CA VAL A 796 -13.42 -7.61 -8.51
C VAL A 796 -13.79 -6.30 -9.18
N VAL A 797 -13.00 -5.23 -8.99
CA VAL A 797 -13.21 -3.93 -9.64
C VAL A 797 -13.32 -4.09 -11.15
N ARG A 798 -12.39 -4.82 -11.77
CA ARG A 798 -12.43 -5.06 -13.22
C ARG A 798 -13.68 -5.77 -13.69
N SER A 799 -14.16 -6.72 -12.92
CA SER A 799 -15.40 -7.44 -13.23
C SER A 799 -16.62 -6.52 -13.20
N MET A 800 -16.69 -5.62 -12.25
CA MET A 800 -17.74 -4.60 -12.17
C MET A 800 -17.68 -3.61 -13.33
N GLU A 801 -16.50 -3.11 -13.66
CA GLU A 801 -16.28 -2.22 -14.79
C GLU A 801 -16.77 -2.84 -16.12
N LEU A 802 -16.44 -4.11 -16.36
CA LEU A 802 -16.89 -4.82 -17.54
C LEU A 802 -18.42 -4.92 -17.60
N ILE A 803 -19.10 -5.19 -16.49
CA ILE A 803 -20.57 -5.21 -16.40
C ILE A 803 -21.15 -3.85 -16.79
N MET A 804 -20.62 -2.80 -16.19
CA MET A 804 -21.12 -1.43 -16.40
C MET A 804 -20.69 -0.83 -17.75
N GLY A 805 -19.71 -1.44 -18.42
CA GLY A 805 -19.09 -0.87 -19.61
C GLY A 805 -18.13 0.28 -19.30
N MET A 806 -17.66 0.33 -18.06
CA MET A 806 -16.68 1.31 -17.60
C MET A 806 -15.30 0.97 -18.16
N LYS A 807 -14.56 1.97 -18.59
CA LYS A 807 -13.16 1.80 -18.98
C LYS A 807 -12.34 1.62 -17.71
N ALA A 808 -11.25 0.91 -17.83
CA ALA A 808 -10.29 0.78 -16.73
C ALA A 808 -9.80 2.16 -16.27
N LEU A 809 -9.61 2.29 -14.97
CA LEU A 809 -9.18 3.51 -14.31
C LEU A 809 -7.67 3.62 -14.25
N SER A 810 -7.01 2.50 -14.03
CA SER A 810 -5.55 2.41 -13.82
C SER A 810 -4.91 1.30 -14.68
N LEU A 811 -3.61 1.20 -14.61
CA LEU A 811 -2.84 0.08 -15.17
C LEU A 811 -3.24 -1.25 -14.52
N ASN A 812 -3.55 -1.23 -13.22
CA ASN A 812 -3.82 -2.44 -12.45
C ASN A 812 -5.12 -3.11 -12.89
N ASP A 813 -6.24 -2.39 -12.90
CA ASP A 813 -7.54 -2.92 -13.33
C ASP A 813 -7.57 -3.22 -14.83
N ALA A 814 -6.87 -2.42 -15.65
CA ALA A 814 -6.74 -2.71 -17.08
C ALA A 814 -6.11 -4.08 -17.37
N LEU A 815 -5.18 -4.51 -16.52
CA LEU A 815 -4.46 -5.77 -16.65
C LEU A 815 -5.01 -6.90 -15.76
N ALA A 816 -5.89 -6.59 -14.80
CA ALA A 816 -6.45 -7.57 -13.89
C ALA A 816 -7.20 -8.71 -14.59
N THR A 817 -7.23 -9.87 -13.94
CA THR A 817 -7.98 -11.03 -14.42
C THR A 817 -9.45 -10.92 -13.95
N PRO A 818 -10.42 -10.70 -14.84
CA PRO A 818 -11.83 -10.64 -14.42
C PRO A 818 -12.34 -11.98 -13.88
N MET A 819 -13.32 -11.93 -13.00
CA MET A 819 -13.86 -13.10 -12.31
C MET A 819 -14.79 -13.96 -13.18
N TYR A 820 -14.39 -14.28 -14.39
CA TYR A 820 -15.24 -15.02 -15.33
C TYR A 820 -15.69 -16.39 -14.82
N GLU A 821 -14.85 -17.08 -14.04
CA GLU A 821 -15.21 -18.39 -13.49
C GLU A 821 -16.31 -18.35 -12.45
N ALA A 822 -16.53 -17.20 -11.81
CA ALA A 822 -17.62 -17.03 -10.86
C ALA A 822 -19.00 -16.95 -11.52
N PHE A 823 -19.07 -16.77 -12.85
CA PHE A 823 -20.30 -16.53 -13.56
C PHE A 823 -20.66 -17.59 -14.59
N THR A 824 -21.94 -17.61 -14.97
CA THR A 824 -22.54 -18.44 -16.00
C THR A 824 -23.27 -17.59 -17.03
N SER A 825 -23.41 -18.09 -18.25
CA SER A 825 -24.13 -17.40 -19.33
C SER A 825 -25.64 -17.36 -19.14
N ARG A 826 -26.18 -18.15 -18.21
CA ARG A 826 -27.63 -18.27 -17.92
C ARG A 826 -27.86 -18.09 -16.42
N PRO A 827 -29.02 -17.53 -16.00
CA PRO A 827 -29.33 -17.39 -14.59
C PRO A 827 -29.60 -18.76 -13.95
N LEU A 828 -28.77 -19.16 -12.99
CA LEU A 828 -28.91 -20.43 -12.23
C LEU A 828 -29.40 -20.20 -10.80
N ASN A 829 -29.36 -18.99 -10.29
CA ASN A 829 -29.67 -18.61 -8.90
C ASN A 829 -30.77 -17.53 -8.83
N ALA A 830 -31.84 -17.66 -9.63
CA ALA A 830 -32.88 -16.63 -9.72
C ALA A 830 -33.80 -16.55 -8.49
N ALA A 831 -33.89 -17.59 -7.67
CA ALA A 831 -34.74 -17.57 -6.46
C ALA A 831 -34.20 -16.55 -5.44
N PRO A 832 -35.10 -15.83 -4.73
CA PRO A 832 -34.69 -14.94 -3.64
C PRO A 832 -33.86 -15.65 -2.56
N VAL A 833 -33.10 -14.84 -1.83
CA VAL A 833 -32.32 -15.29 -0.66
C VAL A 833 -32.92 -14.61 0.56
N GLY A 834 -33.29 -15.38 1.57
CA GLY A 834 -33.75 -14.81 2.83
C GLY A 834 -32.60 -14.54 3.79
N ALA A 835 -32.70 -13.47 4.54
CA ALA A 835 -31.75 -13.20 5.62
C ALA A 835 -31.92 -14.24 6.75
N ILE A 836 -30.81 -14.70 7.29
CA ILE A 836 -30.75 -15.59 8.44
C ILE A 836 -30.56 -14.73 9.69
N PRO A 837 -31.43 -14.81 10.69
CA PRO A 837 -31.28 -14.06 11.93
C PRO A 837 -29.93 -14.37 12.61
N ALA A 838 -29.36 -13.37 13.25
CA ALA A 838 -28.17 -13.56 14.07
C ALA A 838 -28.45 -14.55 15.21
N LYS A 839 -27.52 -15.45 15.47
CA LYS A 839 -27.57 -16.37 16.63
C LYS A 839 -26.99 -15.69 17.88
N ILE A 840 -26.21 -14.66 17.69
CA ILE A 840 -25.57 -13.86 18.75
C ILE A 840 -26.52 -12.71 19.10
N ASP A 841 -26.66 -12.41 20.39
CA ASP A 841 -27.38 -11.21 20.83
C ASP A 841 -26.49 -9.97 20.53
N LEU A 842 -26.97 -9.14 19.61
CA LEU A 842 -26.24 -7.97 19.10
C LEU A 842 -26.02 -6.87 20.17
N LEU A 843 -26.79 -6.90 21.27
CA LEU A 843 -26.67 -5.95 22.36
C LEU A 843 -25.75 -6.42 23.49
N THR A 844 -25.19 -7.61 23.39
CA THR A 844 -24.23 -8.13 24.37
C THR A 844 -22.96 -7.28 24.40
N ARG A 845 -22.59 -6.79 25.60
CA ARG A 845 -21.46 -5.86 25.78
C ARG A 845 -20.32 -6.46 26.57
N ASN A 846 -19.14 -5.98 26.26
CA ASN A 846 -17.94 -6.25 27.03
C ASN A 846 -18.06 -5.69 28.44
N THR A 847 -17.71 -6.51 29.43
CA THR A 847 -17.55 -6.07 30.83
C THR A 847 -16.07 -5.86 31.13
N ALA A 848 -15.76 -5.26 32.27
CA ALA A 848 -14.36 -5.13 32.72
C ALA A 848 -13.69 -6.51 32.96
N ALA A 849 -14.44 -7.59 33.03
CA ALA A 849 -13.95 -8.96 33.15
C ALA A 849 -13.73 -9.66 31.81
N ALA A 850 -14.07 -9.02 30.68
CA ALA A 850 -13.81 -9.61 29.36
C ALA A 850 -12.31 -9.86 29.16
N PRO A 851 -11.94 -10.93 28.38
CA PRO A 851 -10.53 -11.19 28.12
C PRO A 851 -9.82 -9.96 27.58
N TRP A 852 -8.77 -9.54 28.28
CA TRP A 852 -7.93 -8.41 27.89
C TRP A 852 -8.62 -7.04 27.78
N ALA A 853 -9.77 -6.85 28.43
CA ALA A 853 -10.49 -5.58 28.46
C ALA A 853 -9.60 -4.41 28.98
N ALA A 854 -8.76 -4.66 29.96
CA ALA A 854 -7.83 -3.65 30.47
C ALA A 854 -6.82 -3.16 29.41
N LEU A 855 -6.43 -4.01 28.46
CA LEU A 855 -5.62 -3.62 27.32
C LEU A 855 -6.46 -2.88 26.28
N SER A 856 -7.59 -3.45 25.87
CA SER A 856 -8.51 -2.83 24.91
C SER A 856 -8.90 -1.40 25.30
N ASN A 857 -9.14 -1.16 26.60
CA ASN A 857 -9.47 0.17 27.14
C ASN A 857 -8.32 1.19 27.01
N ARG A 858 -7.09 0.74 26.78
CA ARG A 858 -5.92 1.64 26.58
C ARG A 858 -5.58 1.85 25.11
N LEU A 859 -6.14 1.05 24.24
CA LEU A 859 -5.92 1.16 22.81
C LEU A 859 -6.83 2.23 22.22
N PRO A 860 -6.37 3.01 21.24
CA PRO A 860 -7.17 4.04 20.58
C PRO A 860 -8.13 3.43 19.55
N LEU A 861 -8.95 2.47 19.96
CA LEU A 861 -9.93 1.75 19.12
C LEU A 861 -11.05 2.62 18.54
N GLY A 862 -11.09 3.91 18.92
CA GLY A 862 -12.01 4.88 18.37
C GLY A 862 -11.41 5.74 17.27
N GLU A 863 -10.13 5.56 16.99
CA GLU A 863 -9.44 6.29 15.93
C GLU A 863 -9.10 5.31 14.80
N VAL A 864 -9.24 5.80 13.57
CA VAL A 864 -8.99 5.01 12.36
C VAL A 864 -7.58 4.45 12.42
N ASP A 865 -7.47 3.14 12.32
CA ASP A 865 -6.24 2.37 12.19
C ASP A 865 -5.10 2.73 13.17
N ALA A 866 -5.44 3.36 14.29
CA ALA A 866 -4.47 3.81 15.27
C ALA A 866 -4.02 2.70 16.22
N VAL A 867 -4.55 1.50 16.11
CA VAL A 867 -4.28 0.35 16.98
C VAL A 867 -3.19 -0.53 16.36
N PRO A 868 -2.24 -1.05 17.17
CA PRO A 868 -1.36 -2.12 16.70
C PRO A 868 -2.20 -3.36 16.36
N GLN A 869 -2.36 -3.65 15.09
CA GLN A 869 -3.31 -4.66 14.61
C GLN A 869 -3.04 -6.06 15.21
N GLY A 870 -1.79 -6.48 15.27
CA GLY A 870 -1.47 -7.75 15.91
C GLY A 870 -1.87 -7.86 17.40
N GLN A 871 -2.05 -6.73 18.11
CA GLN A 871 -2.64 -6.74 19.45
C GLN A 871 -4.16 -6.94 19.39
N LEU A 872 -4.80 -6.34 18.40
CA LEU A 872 -6.23 -6.50 18.19
C LEU A 872 -6.57 -7.96 17.87
N ASP A 873 -5.83 -8.60 17.00
CA ASP A 873 -6.03 -10.01 16.65
C ASP A 873 -5.92 -10.95 17.85
N ALA A 874 -4.94 -10.74 18.70
CA ALA A 874 -4.84 -11.54 19.92
C ALA A 874 -6.01 -11.29 20.88
N ILE A 875 -6.49 -10.06 20.98
CA ILE A 875 -7.68 -9.72 21.76
C ILE A 875 -8.88 -10.46 21.17
N LEU A 876 -9.05 -10.42 19.84
CA LEU A 876 -10.16 -11.09 19.16
C LEU A 876 -10.11 -12.61 19.36
N TRP A 877 -8.95 -13.23 19.15
CA TRP A 877 -8.76 -14.65 19.39
C TRP A 877 -9.16 -15.01 20.82
N LYS A 878 -8.63 -14.31 21.80
CA LYS A 878 -8.90 -14.59 23.22
C LYS A 878 -10.33 -14.28 23.64
N SER A 879 -11.00 -13.37 22.98
CA SER A 879 -12.40 -13.05 23.25
C SER A 879 -13.34 -14.23 22.94
N VAL A 880 -12.95 -15.05 21.95
CA VAL A 880 -13.73 -16.20 21.49
C VAL A 880 -13.22 -17.51 22.11
N HIS A 881 -11.92 -17.73 22.13
CA HIS A 881 -11.31 -19.00 22.55
C HIS A 881 -10.86 -19.00 24.02
N GLY A 882 -11.08 -17.90 24.75
CA GLY A 882 -10.76 -17.76 26.18
C GLY A 882 -9.41 -17.09 26.44
N ALA A 883 -9.29 -16.43 27.59
CA ALA A 883 -8.16 -15.55 27.94
C ALA A 883 -6.77 -16.23 27.90
N ASN A 884 -6.70 -17.52 28.10
CA ASN A 884 -5.47 -18.30 28.12
C ASN A 884 -5.18 -19.03 26.81
N SER A 885 -6.05 -18.90 25.79
CA SER A 885 -5.84 -19.52 24.50
C SER A 885 -4.69 -18.85 23.72
N THR A 886 -4.05 -19.62 22.88
CA THR A 886 -3.04 -19.16 21.93
C THR A 886 -3.47 -19.58 20.53
N PRO A 887 -3.40 -18.73 19.53
CA PRO A 887 -3.65 -19.12 18.15
C PRO A 887 -2.77 -20.32 17.78
N PRO A 888 -3.29 -21.32 17.09
CA PRO A 888 -2.46 -22.44 16.63
C PRO A 888 -1.45 -21.92 15.59
N PRO A 889 -0.30 -22.56 15.47
CA PRO A 889 0.62 -22.24 14.39
C PRO A 889 -0.03 -22.64 13.06
N ALA A 890 -0.37 -21.67 12.24
CA ALA A 890 -0.73 -21.92 10.85
C ALA A 890 0.55 -22.16 10.05
N GLY A 891 0.66 -23.24 9.34
CA GLY A 891 1.84 -23.51 8.53
C GLY A 891 1.65 -24.62 7.53
N PRO A 892 2.48 -24.68 6.49
CA PRO A 892 2.41 -25.69 5.44
C PRO A 892 2.64 -27.13 5.97
N ASN A 893 2.88 -27.30 7.26
CA ASN A 893 3.01 -28.59 7.93
C ASN A 893 1.71 -29.05 8.63
N ALA A 894 0.65 -28.25 8.66
CA ALA A 894 -0.64 -28.67 9.17
C ALA A 894 -1.26 -29.77 8.28
N GLU A 895 -0.96 -29.79 6.98
CA GLU A 895 -1.40 -30.82 6.05
C GLU A 895 -0.71 -32.20 6.23
N LYS A 896 0.38 -32.28 6.99
CA LYS A 896 1.12 -33.55 7.18
C LYS A 896 0.66 -34.36 8.40
N GLY A 897 -0.36 -33.87 9.08
CA GLY A 897 -0.95 -34.56 10.25
C GLY A 897 -2.21 -35.36 9.97
N GLN A 898 -2.59 -35.58 8.68
CA GLN A 898 -3.67 -36.48 8.28
C GLN A 898 -3.13 -37.72 7.62
#